data_489e37481c6a76484aecd48938166c75
#
_entry.id   489e37481c6a76484aecd48938166c75
#
_cell.length_a   1.000
_cell.length_b   1.000
_cell.length_c   1.000
_cell.angle_alpha   90.00
_cell.angle_beta   90.00
_cell.angle_gamma   90.00
#
_symmetry.space_group_name_H-M   'P 1'
#
loop_
_entity.id
_entity.type
_entity.pdbx_description
1 polymer ?
#
loop_
_entity_poly.entity_id
_entity_poly.type
_entity_poly.pdbx_seq_one_letter_code
_entity_poly.pdbx_strand_id
1 'polypeptide(L)'
;MTCRYSLKFVAVLCLALAAPWAPAAARAADADLRLDGATIALDRPPLFAFLGWEKQVRGDAGGLHVRAPNGQGGAGYRLAADLSAFADHTPALALTPGAGHKGKALNLQVLDADGTRHDYAFRLAGLAAGASATVTAEDGASLREPGTVGDAGKQPGLDLAKIVQIVLVGDWSEEPFDLTVRQLAWVPADAAILKAREALRARLAAEAEARRKADEAKAARKRELLAGAPHPADGPDIRHVALVAPDVLALQIQEKEFVPAPQVPYEPRPGDEIRHVGKDKVLVVEDGKVQDLPLEVVVVRKEGGKETTLGHLAVSAGRLKPEDQVRGQALADETVDDPEAYRIAGVDDPAWKDAVAPAAVWWKRKPNAYRSLAFQVDVFLKLPRPLAEGKVYRIECRGVNTRQAAVEYRHEPTKVRSPAVHVSAIGFRPDDPFKRAYLSTWLGTGGAARFADGLRFRLLDDATGRAVFEGPVRRLSAADAKETFKDGRNYEKTDVLAMDFGAFKAPGRYRVCVDGIGCSYPFPIADDAWAQAFRLSMKGLLHQRSGIALGPPVTDYVRPRDMHPADGAKVYASEGSEMEGGGQDGLFRMLAARRTDRLRPDAWGGHMDAGDWDRNSAHPAAMWNLVDLYELFPDRIAAVRLALPPAEAGNAIPDVLDEVLWNLDLYRRLQHSDGGVGGGIESTAHPRPGEASWQESLFLSVYAPDPRASFIYAATAAKLSRALDASDRALAGAYAASARKAWDWAAAHTAGFLARLGEKARRPMADDLRDVRNLAAFELWRRTGEAAFHDEFRATTLLAVEGGEILRQRKAAVSYARLPDGQGDAALRATARQWLIKAADDSLAFADGNALGITVCVPQLPPMGFVGYFATPETSVGPVLPYAWLLTHEEKYLAGMVRACQFAAGANPDNRALTTGLGPDPVRFPLHIDSWVTGQPAPAGITVYGISDPAENYGFDGWAHTWFLQKMVPGSRTWPAAESYWDIWVVPSTNEFTIHQTMIPTAFYWGFLAARP
;
A
#
# COMPACT_ATOMS: atom_id res chain seq x y z
N MET A 1 15.65 -5.66 0.30
CA MET A 1 16.38 -6.39 1.37
C MET A 1 16.68 -5.40 2.47
N THR A 2 15.91 -5.36 3.48
CA THR A 2 16.13 -4.80 4.82
C THR A 2 14.85 -4.22 5.40
N CYS A 3 13.90 -5.07 5.66
CA CYS A 3 12.81 -4.72 6.58
C CYS A 3 12.58 -5.91 7.53
N ARG A 4 13.63 -6.37 8.22
CA ARG A 4 13.53 -7.44 9.23
C ARG A 4 13.61 -6.96 10.67
N TYR A 5 13.78 -5.66 10.92
CA TYR A 5 14.03 -5.17 12.29
C TYR A 5 12.91 -4.33 12.91
N SER A 6 11.86 -3.95 12.16
CA SER A 6 10.77 -3.12 12.72
C SER A 6 9.50 -3.87 13.10
N LEU A 7 9.29 -5.10 12.63
CA LEU A 7 8.03 -5.84 12.83
C LEU A 7 7.90 -6.58 14.17
N LYS A 8 8.95 -6.66 14.99
CA LYS A 8 8.86 -7.32 16.30
C LYS A 8 8.30 -6.44 17.42
N PHE A 9 8.22 -5.14 17.20
CA PHE A 9 7.90 -4.20 18.29
C PHE A 9 6.42 -4.05 18.62
N VAL A 10 5.50 -4.32 17.70
CA VAL A 10 4.06 -4.08 17.92
C VAL A 10 3.27 -5.36 18.20
N ALA A 11 3.64 -6.48 17.61
CA ALA A 11 2.91 -7.75 17.77
C ALA A 11 3.05 -8.38 19.17
N VAL A 12 4.10 -8.07 19.89
CA VAL A 12 4.40 -8.67 21.19
C VAL A 12 3.71 -7.96 22.35
N LEU A 13 3.37 -6.68 22.20
CA LEU A 13 2.61 -5.96 23.24
C LEU A 13 1.15 -6.45 23.34
N CYS A 14 0.58 -7.01 22.27
CA CYS A 14 -0.78 -7.55 22.26
C CYS A 14 -0.86 -9.01 22.73
N LEU A 15 0.20 -9.79 22.62
CA LEU A 15 0.20 -11.21 23.02
C LEU A 15 0.35 -11.41 24.54
N ALA A 16 0.89 -10.46 25.26
CA ALA A 16 0.94 -10.52 26.72
C ALA A 16 -0.40 -10.19 27.40
N LEU A 17 -1.40 -9.70 26.63
CA LEU A 17 -2.71 -9.28 27.15
C LEU A 17 -3.87 -10.22 26.73
N ALA A 18 -3.63 -11.20 25.87
CA ALA A 18 -4.66 -12.10 25.34
C ALA A 18 -4.42 -13.59 25.68
N ALA A 19 -3.86 -13.91 26.82
CA ALA A 19 -3.97 -15.27 27.33
C ALA A 19 -5.37 -15.45 27.91
N PRO A 20 -6.21 -16.37 27.38
CA PRO A 20 -7.53 -16.60 27.94
C PRO A 20 -7.39 -17.13 29.35
N TRP A 21 -8.14 -16.56 30.26
CA TRP A 21 -8.37 -17.10 31.60
C TRP A 21 -8.97 -18.49 31.47
N ALA A 22 -8.15 -19.51 31.41
CA ALA A 22 -8.59 -20.87 31.70
C ALA A 22 -8.42 -21.10 33.20
N PRO A 23 -9.44 -21.58 33.93
CA PRO A 23 -9.29 -21.90 35.34
C PRO A 23 -8.46 -23.17 35.48
N ALA A 24 -7.15 -23.04 35.64
CA ALA A 24 -6.30 -24.11 36.13
C ALA A 24 -6.42 -24.14 37.67
N ALA A 25 -7.50 -24.71 38.13
CA ALA A 25 -7.59 -25.15 39.48
C ALA A 25 -6.61 -26.33 39.69
N ALA A 26 -5.75 -26.22 40.69
CA ALA A 26 -4.83 -27.22 41.23
C ALA A 26 -3.40 -27.19 40.62
N ARG A 27 -2.65 -26.06 40.94
CA ARG A 27 -1.16 -26.06 41.12
C ARG A 27 -0.59 -24.68 41.48
N ALA A 28 -1.29 -23.83 42.19
CA ALA A 28 -0.92 -22.43 42.34
C ALA A 28 -1.01 -21.80 43.75
N ALA A 29 -1.07 -22.57 44.80
CA ALA A 29 -1.05 -21.98 46.14
C ALA A 29 0.33 -21.49 46.61
N ASP A 30 1.40 -21.89 45.96
CA ASP A 30 2.80 -21.53 46.35
C ASP A 30 3.43 -20.43 45.48
N ALA A 31 2.80 -19.94 44.46
CA ALA A 31 3.39 -18.96 43.54
C ALA A 31 2.99 -17.49 43.79
N ASP A 32 2.06 -17.25 44.71
CA ASP A 32 1.58 -15.88 45.00
C ASP A 32 2.55 -15.18 45.96
N LEU A 33 2.97 -13.97 45.57
CA LEU A 33 3.74 -13.12 46.47
C LEU A 33 2.85 -12.55 47.59
N ARG A 34 3.44 -12.24 48.70
CA ARG A 34 2.74 -11.64 49.84
C ARG A 34 3.41 -10.32 50.25
N LEU A 35 2.56 -9.36 50.56
CA LEU A 35 2.98 -8.11 51.20
C LEU A 35 3.20 -8.36 52.69
N ASP A 36 4.39 -8.10 53.17
CA ASP A 36 4.76 -8.14 54.58
C ASP A 36 5.19 -6.73 55.01
N GLY A 37 4.33 -6.07 55.76
CA GLY A 37 4.49 -4.65 56.03
C GLY A 37 4.52 -3.85 54.73
N ALA A 38 5.63 -3.16 54.48
CA ALA A 38 5.87 -2.39 53.21
C ALA A 38 6.75 -3.15 52.21
N THR A 39 6.89 -4.46 52.36
CA THR A 39 7.87 -5.23 51.55
C THR A 39 7.26 -6.47 50.91
N ILE A 40 7.85 -6.88 49.80
CA ILE A 40 7.49 -8.08 49.03
C ILE A 40 8.83 -8.80 48.75
N ALA A 41 9.02 -9.99 49.30
CA ALA A 41 10.14 -10.83 48.95
C ALA A 41 9.93 -11.48 47.57
N LEU A 42 10.92 -11.46 46.70
CA LEU A 42 10.89 -12.09 45.40
C LEU A 42 11.58 -13.49 45.46
N ASP A 43 11.20 -14.26 46.48
CA ASP A 43 11.85 -15.51 46.90
C ASP A 43 11.24 -16.77 46.26
N ARG A 44 10.40 -16.59 45.22
CA ARG A 44 9.66 -17.65 44.55
C ARG A 44 9.82 -17.59 43.04
N PRO A 45 9.59 -18.72 42.32
CA PRO A 45 9.59 -18.73 40.88
C PRO A 45 8.49 -17.79 40.36
N PRO A 46 8.77 -17.01 39.30
CA PRO A 46 7.76 -16.20 38.66
C PRO A 46 6.64 -17.08 38.05
N LEU A 47 5.42 -16.57 38.05
CA LEU A 47 4.25 -17.24 37.47
C LEU A 47 4.42 -17.44 35.96
N PHE A 48 5.05 -16.48 35.30
CA PHE A 48 5.39 -16.52 33.87
C PHE A 48 6.63 -15.65 33.61
N ALA A 49 7.30 -15.97 32.52
CA ALA A 49 8.31 -15.13 31.91
C ALA A 49 8.09 -15.12 30.39
N PHE A 50 8.62 -14.11 29.68
CA PHE A 50 8.37 -13.93 28.26
C PHE A 50 9.57 -13.33 27.52
N LEU A 51 9.54 -13.45 26.18
CA LEU A 51 10.50 -12.87 25.24
C LEU A 51 11.97 -13.24 25.53
N GLY A 52 12.23 -14.54 25.70
CA GLY A 52 13.57 -15.07 25.90
C GLY A 52 14.01 -15.14 27.35
N TRP A 53 13.23 -14.62 28.29
CA TRP A 53 13.48 -14.80 29.72
C TRP A 53 12.93 -16.10 30.30
N GLU A 54 12.12 -16.88 29.60
CA GLU A 54 11.43 -18.07 30.09
C GLU A 54 12.37 -19.16 30.67
N LYS A 55 13.57 -19.28 30.10
CA LYS A 55 14.61 -20.20 30.57
C LYS A 55 15.76 -19.53 31.33
N GLN A 56 15.69 -18.23 31.43
CA GLN A 56 16.79 -17.35 31.93
C GLN A 56 16.49 -16.76 33.32
N VAL A 57 15.27 -17.02 33.82
CA VAL A 57 14.82 -16.49 35.11
C VAL A 57 14.44 -17.64 36.02
N ARG A 58 14.91 -17.55 37.26
CA ARG A 58 14.52 -18.45 38.36
C ARG A 58 14.32 -17.66 39.64
N GLY A 59 13.41 -18.07 40.48
CA GLY A 59 13.20 -17.53 41.82
C GLY A 59 13.48 -18.61 42.87
N ASP A 60 14.20 -18.27 43.89
CA ASP A 60 14.50 -19.11 45.06
C ASP A 60 14.66 -18.24 46.31
N ALA A 61 14.97 -18.81 47.48
CA ALA A 61 15.14 -18.10 48.72
C ALA A 61 16.17 -16.95 48.67
N GLY A 62 17.03 -16.90 47.64
CA GLY A 62 18.00 -15.84 47.42
C GLY A 62 17.44 -14.67 46.58
N GLY A 63 16.26 -14.81 46.03
CA GLY A 63 15.58 -13.79 45.23
C GLY A 63 15.27 -14.24 43.80
N LEU A 64 14.84 -13.32 42.96
CA LEU A 64 14.66 -13.50 41.53
C LEU A 64 16.02 -13.31 40.83
N HIS A 65 16.50 -14.37 40.20
CA HIS A 65 17.74 -14.36 39.41
C HIS A 65 17.39 -14.21 37.93
N VAL A 66 17.89 -13.17 37.31
CA VAL A 66 17.76 -12.91 35.86
C VAL A 66 19.11 -13.06 35.21
N ARG A 67 19.30 -14.03 34.32
CA ARG A 67 20.52 -14.22 33.52
C ARG A 67 20.19 -14.33 32.07
N ALA A 68 19.79 -13.21 31.48
CA ALA A 68 19.30 -13.13 30.10
C ALA A 68 20.35 -12.51 29.16
N PRO A 69 20.42 -12.95 27.89
CA PRO A 69 21.37 -12.43 26.91
C PRO A 69 21.08 -10.98 26.52
N ASN A 70 19.86 -10.49 26.78
CA ASN A 70 19.43 -9.14 26.48
C ASN A 70 18.34 -8.64 27.46
N GLY A 71 18.05 -7.33 27.40
CA GLY A 71 16.99 -6.71 28.18
C GLY A 71 15.59 -6.85 27.58
N GLN A 72 15.41 -7.66 26.54
CA GLN A 72 14.13 -7.84 25.83
C GLN A 72 13.32 -8.97 26.43
N GLY A 73 12.79 -8.78 27.64
CA GLY A 73 11.99 -9.80 28.30
C GLY A 73 11.48 -9.35 29.65
N GLY A 74 10.73 -10.21 30.32
CA GLY A 74 10.22 -9.94 31.66
C GLY A 74 9.76 -11.19 32.40
N ALA A 75 9.45 -10.98 33.69
CA ALA A 75 8.96 -12.02 34.60
C ALA A 75 7.86 -11.46 35.49
N GLY A 76 6.73 -12.16 35.60
CA GLY A 76 5.54 -11.72 36.30
C GLY A 76 5.15 -12.60 37.47
N TYR A 77 4.56 -11.96 38.47
CA TYR A 77 4.04 -12.58 39.67
C TYR A 77 2.60 -12.17 39.92
N ARG A 78 1.82 -13.06 40.51
CA ARG A 78 0.53 -12.71 41.11
C ARG A 78 0.77 -12.09 42.49
N LEU A 79 0.05 -11.05 42.79
CA LEU A 79 0.12 -10.34 44.07
C LEU A 79 -1.29 -9.85 44.44
N ALA A 80 -1.91 -10.46 45.41
CA ALA A 80 -3.16 -9.91 45.97
C ALA A 80 -2.82 -8.99 47.15
N ALA A 81 -2.76 -7.70 46.93
CA ALA A 81 -2.33 -6.74 47.93
C ALA A 81 -3.18 -5.47 47.91
N ASP A 82 -3.42 -4.95 49.12
CA ASP A 82 -3.89 -3.59 49.35
C ASP A 82 -2.69 -2.68 49.66
N LEU A 83 -2.36 -1.82 48.70
CA LEU A 83 -1.30 -0.83 48.81
C LEU A 83 -1.79 0.58 49.15
N SER A 84 -3.06 0.73 49.57
CA SER A 84 -3.68 2.04 49.90
C SER A 84 -2.91 2.81 50.95
N ALA A 85 -2.33 2.09 51.96
CA ALA A 85 -1.49 2.68 52.98
C ALA A 85 -0.17 3.27 52.49
N PHE A 86 0.23 2.95 51.25
CA PHE A 86 1.47 3.37 50.62
C PHE A 86 1.26 4.36 49.45
N ALA A 87 0.12 5.06 49.42
CA ALA A 87 -0.25 6.03 48.38
C ALA A 87 0.78 7.18 48.25
N ASP A 88 1.48 7.50 49.33
CA ASP A 88 2.59 8.50 49.41
C ASP A 88 3.99 7.87 49.35
N HIS A 89 4.09 6.59 49.03
CA HIS A 89 5.34 5.85 48.86
C HIS A 89 5.69 5.62 47.40
N THR A 90 6.95 5.25 47.18
CA THR A 90 7.47 4.85 45.87
C THR A 90 8.13 3.49 45.96
N PRO A 91 8.11 2.64 44.92
CA PRO A 91 8.78 1.35 45.00
C PRO A 91 10.30 1.49 44.98
N ALA A 92 10.98 0.63 45.74
CA ALA A 92 12.43 0.46 45.77
C ALA A 92 12.76 -1.02 45.62
N LEU A 93 13.78 -1.35 44.82
CA LEU A 93 14.28 -2.70 44.62
C LEU A 93 15.57 -2.94 45.34
N ALA A 94 15.63 -3.95 46.17
CA ALA A 94 16.89 -4.48 46.70
C ALA A 94 17.47 -5.48 45.70
N LEU A 95 18.58 -5.16 45.08
CA LEU A 95 19.15 -5.97 44.00
C LEU A 95 20.68 -6.02 44.03
N THR A 96 21.24 -6.98 43.32
CA THR A 96 22.70 -7.18 43.17
C THR A 96 22.98 -7.45 41.69
N PRO A 97 23.70 -6.57 40.97
CA PRO A 97 24.18 -6.87 39.62
C PRO A 97 25.26 -7.92 39.64
N GLY A 98 25.20 -8.88 38.69
CA GLY A 98 26.33 -9.81 38.45
C GLY A 98 27.41 -9.19 37.57
N ALA A 99 28.52 -9.91 37.42
CA ALA A 99 29.66 -9.44 36.62
C ALA A 99 29.36 -9.23 35.13
N GLY A 100 28.36 -9.96 34.62
CA GLY A 100 27.94 -9.87 33.22
C GLY A 100 26.86 -8.83 32.91
N HIS A 101 26.39 -8.09 33.93
CA HIS A 101 25.27 -7.15 33.74
C HIS A 101 25.70 -5.87 33.02
N LYS A 102 24.92 -5.52 31.95
CA LYS A 102 25.12 -4.29 31.20
C LYS A 102 23.84 -3.50 30.99
N GLY A 103 22.69 -4.03 31.42
CA GLY A 103 21.39 -3.33 31.31
C GLY A 103 21.43 -1.99 32.10
N LYS A 104 20.75 -0.98 31.56
CA LYS A 104 20.74 0.38 32.11
C LYS A 104 19.59 0.64 33.06
N ALA A 105 18.48 -0.07 32.89
CA ALA A 105 17.29 0.07 33.70
C ALA A 105 16.53 -1.25 33.86
N LEU A 106 15.77 -1.36 34.94
CA LEU A 106 14.75 -2.39 35.14
C LEU A 106 13.41 -1.69 35.36
N ASN A 107 12.34 -2.19 34.78
CA ASN A 107 11.01 -1.61 34.93
C ASN A 107 10.12 -2.53 35.76
N LEU A 108 9.31 -1.96 36.64
CA LEU A 108 8.28 -2.66 37.39
C LEU A 108 6.90 -2.19 36.87
N GLN A 109 6.09 -3.13 36.44
CA GLN A 109 4.69 -2.90 36.13
C GLN A 109 3.84 -3.37 37.30
N VAL A 110 2.96 -2.54 37.77
CA VAL A 110 1.98 -2.84 38.83
C VAL A 110 0.60 -2.77 38.20
N LEU A 111 -0.19 -3.84 38.36
CA LEU A 111 -1.52 -3.95 37.76
C LEU A 111 -2.56 -4.13 38.86
N ASP A 112 -3.69 -3.45 38.71
CA ASP A 112 -4.86 -3.63 39.54
C ASP A 112 -5.88 -4.61 38.94
N ALA A 113 -6.97 -4.86 39.69
CA ALA A 113 -7.98 -5.85 39.33
C ALA A 113 -8.77 -5.52 38.07
N ASP A 114 -8.84 -4.26 37.66
CA ASP A 114 -9.47 -3.85 36.40
C ASP A 114 -8.49 -3.82 35.23
N GLY A 115 -7.21 -4.13 35.48
CA GLY A 115 -6.14 -4.18 34.51
C GLY A 115 -5.48 -2.82 34.23
N THR A 116 -5.76 -1.79 35.05
CA THR A 116 -4.97 -0.55 35.01
C THR A 116 -3.54 -0.83 35.41
N ARG A 117 -2.58 -0.30 34.66
CA ARG A 117 -1.15 -0.55 34.84
C ARG A 117 -0.38 0.73 35.08
N HIS A 118 0.48 0.70 36.11
CA HIS A 118 1.52 1.70 36.32
C HIS A 118 2.91 1.12 36.12
N ASP A 119 3.79 1.84 35.46
CA ASP A 119 5.18 1.46 35.19
C ASP A 119 6.12 2.33 36.01
N TYR A 120 7.09 1.72 36.71
CA TYR A 120 8.13 2.37 37.50
C TYR A 120 9.48 1.98 36.93
N ALA A 121 10.38 2.94 36.71
CA ALA A 121 11.72 2.70 36.18
C ALA A 121 12.77 2.79 37.30
N PHE A 122 13.71 1.83 37.30
CA PHE A 122 14.86 1.78 38.23
C PHE A 122 16.13 1.88 37.41
N ARG A 123 16.92 2.89 37.68
CA ARG A 123 18.24 3.08 37.03
C ARG A 123 19.25 2.11 37.59
N LEU A 124 19.84 1.32 36.71
CA LEU A 124 20.88 0.34 37.08
C LEU A 124 22.28 0.80 36.70
N ALA A 125 22.41 1.82 35.89
CA ALA A 125 23.67 2.33 35.41
C ALA A 125 24.53 2.86 36.59
N GLY A 126 25.77 2.38 36.63
CA GLY A 126 26.75 2.78 37.69
C GLY A 126 26.72 1.91 38.94
N LEU A 127 25.90 0.88 39.03
CA LEU A 127 25.93 -0.08 40.13
C LEU A 127 27.13 -1.01 39.99
N ALA A 128 27.82 -1.24 41.09
CA ALA A 128 28.99 -2.11 41.10
C ALA A 128 28.60 -3.59 41.10
N ALA A 129 29.25 -4.37 40.26
CA ALA A 129 29.03 -5.82 40.19
C ALA A 129 29.31 -6.51 41.52
N GLY A 130 28.43 -7.39 41.95
CA GLY A 130 28.51 -8.11 43.22
C GLY A 130 28.14 -7.30 44.47
N ALA A 131 27.93 -6.00 44.36
CA ALA A 131 27.49 -5.15 45.46
C ALA A 131 25.95 -5.12 45.55
N SER A 132 25.41 -5.36 46.76
CA SER A 132 23.99 -5.16 47.01
C SER A 132 23.63 -3.68 47.05
N ALA A 133 22.59 -3.27 46.34
CA ALA A 133 22.10 -1.90 46.31
C ALA A 133 20.59 -1.88 46.48
N THR A 134 20.08 -0.82 47.12
CA THR A 134 18.65 -0.48 47.07
C THR A 134 18.49 0.66 46.11
N VAL A 135 17.68 0.44 45.04
CA VAL A 135 17.42 1.41 44.01
C VAL A 135 15.96 1.82 44.09
N THR A 136 15.74 3.10 44.27
CA THR A 136 14.40 3.69 44.30
C THR A 136 13.97 4.00 42.85
N ALA A 137 12.72 3.83 42.55
CA ALA A 137 12.17 4.16 41.25
C ALA A 137 12.40 5.65 40.92
N GLU A 138 12.83 5.92 39.70
CA GLU A 138 12.95 7.29 39.21
C GLU A 138 11.57 7.94 39.15
N ASP A 139 11.44 9.03 39.88
CA ASP A 139 10.28 9.94 39.97
C ASP A 139 8.84 9.36 39.95
N GLY A 140 8.64 8.07 39.92
CA GLY A 140 7.33 7.41 39.93
C GLY A 140 6.38 7.89 38.86
N ALA A 141 6.89 8.56 37.83
CA ALA A 141 6.08 9.34 36.89
C ALA A 141 6.07 8.74 35.49
N SER A 142 6.57 7.53 35.28
CA SER A 142 6.27 6.83 34.02
C SER A 142 4.87 6.21 34.08
N LEU A 143 3.91 7.03 34.47
CA LEU A 143 2.50 6.71 34.37
C LEU A 143 2.12 6.73 32.91
N ARG A 144 2.05 5.55 32.28
CA ARG A 144 1.34 5.45 31.01
C ARG A 144 -0.10 5.84 31.28
N GLU A 145 -0.60 6.75 30.44
CA GLU A 145 -1.95 7.22 30.54
C GLU A 145 -2.94 6.05 30.53
N PRO A 146 -3.95 6.05 31.39
CA PRO A 146 -5.06 5.11 31.28
C PRO A 146 -5.66 5.28 29.89
N GLY A 147 -5.73 4.20 29.11
CA GLY A 147 -6.38 4.23 27.79
C GLY A 147 -5.50 4.01 26.59
N THR A 148 -4.18 3.81 26.71
CA THR A 148 -3.34 3.39 25.57
C THR A 148 -3.49 1.92 25.20
N VAL A 149 -4.30 1.15 25.93
CA VAL A 149 -4.68 -0.22 25.60
C VAL A 149 -6.19 -0.35 25.77
N GLY A 150 -6.91 -0.06 24.71
CA GLY A 150 -8.16 -0.66 24.28
C GLY A 150 -9.38 -0.78 25.20
N ASP A 151 -9.51 -0.10 26.32
CA ASP A 151 -10.67 -0.29 27.20
C ASP A 151 -11.37 1.03 27.57
N ALA A 152 -12.46 1.29 26.92
CA ALA A 152 -13.42 2.29 27.36
C ALA A 152 -14.04 1.86 28.71
N GLY A 153 -13.80 2.64 29.77
CA GLY A 153 -14.48 2.46 31.05
C GLY A 153 -13.60 2.27 32.27
N LYS A 154 -12.27 2.23 32.12
CA LYS A 154 -11.34 2.09 33.24
C LYS A 154 -11.16 3.42 33.98
N GLN A 155 -11.10 3.33 35.34
CA GLN A 155 -10.91 4.50 36.20
C GLN A 155 -9.53 5.16 35.94
N PRO A 156 -9.42 6.49 35.98
CA PRO A 156 -8.13 7.14 35.90
C PRO A 156 -7.32 6.85 37.17
N GLY A 157 -6.20 6.18 37.00
CA GLY A 157 -5.26 5.86 38.06
C GLY A 157 -5.37 4.41 38.55
N LEU A 158 -4.27 3.94 39.18
CA LEU A 158 -4.18 2.60 39.76
C LEU A 158 -5.03 2.49 41.03
N ASP A 159 -5.91 1.50 41.11
CA ASP A 159 -6.61 1.16 42.34
C ASP A 159 -5.67 0.42 43.31
N LEU A 160 -5.01 1.17 44.18
CA LEU A 160 -4.04 0.61 45.14
C LEU A 160 -4.66 -0.39 46.10
N ALA A 161 -5.98 -0.37 46.31
CA ALA A 161 -6.67 -1.33 47.21
C ALA A 161 -6.77 -2.72 46.56
N LYS A 162 -6.59 -2.85 45.26
CA LYS A 162 -6.88 -4.08 44.53
C LYS A 162 -5.76 -4.46 43.57
N ILE A 163 -4.51 -4.46 44.02
CA ILE A 163 -3.39 -4.89 43.20
C ILE A 163 -3.41 -6.40 43.04
N VAL A 164 -3.28 -6.87 41.77
CA VAL A 164 -3.39 -8.30 41.44
C VAL A 164 -2.11 -8.87 40.82
N GLN A 165 -1.21 -8.02 40.30
CA GLN A 165 -0.04 -8.50 39.60
C GLN A 165 1.10 -7.47 39.61
N ILE A 166 2.33 -7.98 39.65
CA ILE A 166 3.53 -7.22 39.31
C ILE A 166 4.33 -7.93 38.23
N VAL A 167 5.00 -7.16 37.36
CA VAL A 167 5.87 -7.68 36.31
C VAL A 167 7.18 -6.89 36.31
N LEU A 168 8.30 -7.59 36.40
CA LEU A 168 9.61 -6.99 36.18
C LEU A 168 9.99 -7.14 34.72
N VAL A 169 10.39 -6.05 34.07
CA VAL A 169 10.66 -5.98 32.61
C VAL A 169 12.02 -5.33 32.41
N GLY A 170 12.84 -5.88 31.52
CA GLY A 170 14.11 -5.28 31.15
C GLY A 170 13.95 -3.96 30.39
N ASP A 171 15.09 -3.37 30.02
CA ASP A 171 15.15 -2.05 29.36
C ASP A 171 15.04 -2.09 27.83
N TRP A 172 14.65 -3.22 27.28
CA TRP A 172 14.52 -3.49 25.84
C TRP A 172 15.82 -3.38 25.03
N SER A 173 16.96 -3.27 25.72
CA SER A 173 18.28 -3.28 25.08
C SER A 173 18.69 -4.67 24.60
N GLU A 174 19.69 -4.73 23.71
CA GLU A 174 20.38 -5.99 23.35
C GLU A 174 21.50 -6.34 24.34
N GLU A 175 21.64 -5.57 25.43
CA GLU A 175 22.67 -5.77 26.44
C GLU A 175 22.29 -6.87 27.44
N PRO A 176 23.26 -7.68 27.92
CA PRO A 176 22.97 -8.79 28.81
C PRO A 176 22.51 -8.31 30.20
N PHE A 177 21.56 -9.03 30.75
CA PHE A 177 21.01 -8.88 32.10
C PHE A 177 21.53 -9.99 32.99
N ASP A 178 22.27 -9.63 34.04
CA ASP A 178 22.73 -10.51 35.12
C ASP A 178 22.44 -9.83 36.46
N LEU A 179 21.23 -10.11 37.00
CA LEU A 179 20.69 -9.47 38.19
C LEU A 179 20.13 -10.48 39.15
N THR A 180 20.29 -10.22 40.46
CA THR A 180 19.52 -10.84 41.52
C THR A 180 18.68 -9.77 42.20
N VAL A 181 17.36 -9.87 42.12
CA VAL A 181 16.39 -8.96 42.75
C VAL A 181 15.78 -9.69 43.95
N ARG A 182 16.08 -9.23 45.16
CA ARG A 182 15.65 -9.92 46.40
C ARG A 182 14.33 -9.47 46.91
N GLN A 183 14.05 -8.18 46.82
CA GLN A 183 12.89 -7.56 47.48
C GLN A 183 12.45 -6.33 46.75
N LEU A 184 11.15 -6.16 46.69
CA LEU A 184 10.45 -4.91 46.37
C LEU A 184 9.99 -4.30 47.70
N ALA A 185 10.26 -3.05 47.95
CA ALA A 185 9.80 -2.32 49.10
C ALA A 185 9.09 -1.03 48.70
N TRP A 186 8.12 -0.61 49.48
CA TRP A 186 7.47 0.68 49.35
C TRP A 186 8.08 1.64 50.37
N VAL A 187 8.81 2.63 49.92
CA VAL A 187 9.51 3.61 50.73
C VAL A 187 8.84 4.98 50.60
N PRO A 188 8.86 5.85 51.64
CA PRO A 188 8.30 7.19 51.53
C PRO A 188 8.83 7.91 50.28
N ALA A 189 7.94 8.42 49.45
CA ALA A 189 8.32 9.20 48.27
C ALA A 189 8.82 10.59 48.66
N ASP A 190 9.78 11.12 47.92
CA ASP A 190 10.23 12.48 48.14
C ASP A 190 9.18 13.52 47.71
N ALA A 191 9.39 14.79 48.11
CA ALA A 191 8.46 15.86 47.82
C ALA A 191 8.27 16.13 46.29
N ALA A 192 9.27 15.85 45.47
CA ALA A 192 9.22 16.03 44.03
C ALA A 192 8.31 14.98 43.39
N ILE A 193 8.44 13.71 43.81
CA ILE A 193 7.57 12.61 43.39
C ILE A 193 6.10 12.87 43.76
N LEU A 194 5.84 13.29 45.02
CA LEU A 194 4.49 13.60 45.48
C LEU A 194 3.86 14.74 44.71
N LYS A 195 4.65 15.82 44.44
CA LYS A 195 4.19 16.93 43.62
C LYS A 195 3.88 16.50 42.15
N ALA A 196 4.73 15.66 41.58
CA ALA A 196 4.49 15.12 40.21
C ALA A 196 3.21 14.29 40.16
N ARG A 197 2.94 13.45 41.17
CA ARG A 197 1.69 12.66 41.27
C ARG A 197 0.46 13.56 41.45
N GLU A 198 0.56 14.60 42.23
CA GLU A 198 -0.54 15.59 42.39
C GLU A 198 -0.84 16.29 41.06
N ALA A 199 0.19 16.77 40.37
CA ALA A 199 0.05 17.38 39.06
C ALA A 199 -0.58 16.43 38.03
N LEU A 200 -0.18 15.16 38.03
CA LEU A 200 -0.78 14.14 37.17
C LEU A 200 -2.26 13.90 37.50
N ARG A 201 -2.61 13.75 38.80
CA ARG A 201 -4.00 13.58 39.19
C ARG A 201 -4.85 14.77 38.77
N ALA A 202 -4.35 16.01 38.96
CA ALA A 202 -5.03 17.21 38.51
C ALA A 202 -5.26 17.23 36.99
N ARG A 203 -4.24 16.81 36.21
CA ARG A 203 -4.36 16.69 34.74
C ARG A 203 -5.41 15.65 34.36
N LEU A 204 -5.34 14.45 34.93
CA LEU A 204 -6.30 13.37 34.64
C LEU A 204 -7.73 13.76 35.00
N ALA A 205 -7.92 14.46 36.13
CA ALA A 205 -9.23 15.00 36.54
C ALA A 205 -9.74 16.05 35.55
N ALA A 206 -8.84 16.95 35.08
CA ALA A 206 -9.21 17.94 34.07
C ALA A 206 -9.56 17.30 32.72
N GLU A 207 -8.84 16.28 32.32
CA GLU A 207 -9.12 15.52 31.09
C GLU A 207 -10.45 14.74 31.18
N ALA A 208 -10.73 14.12 32.33
CA ALA A 208 -11.99 13.43 32.58
C ALA A 208 -13.17 14.41 32.54
N GLU A 209 -13.04 15.58 33.18
CA GLU A 209 -14.04 16.63 33.16
C GLU A 209 -14.24 17.21 31.74
N ALA A 210 -13.15 17.42 30.98
CA ALA A 210 -13.26 17.85 29.60
C ALA A 210 -13.98 16.80 28.73
N ARG A 211 -13.68 15.50 28.93
CA ARG A 211 -14.39 14.41 28.26
C ARG A 211 -15.86 14.39 28.60
N ARG A 212 -16.21 14.49 29.89
CA ARG A 212 -17.62 14.56 30.35
C ARG A 212 -18.38 15.71 29.68
N LYS A 213 -17.79 16.92 29.66
CA LYS A 213 -18.37 18.08 28.97
C LYS A 213 -18.52 17.87 27.47
N ALA A 214 -17.56 17.24 26.84
CA ALA A 214 -17.62 16.90 25.41
C ALA A 214 -18.77 15.89 25.14
N ASP A 215 -18.93 14.89 25.97
CA ASP A 215 -19.99 13.89 25.82
C ASP A 215 -21.38 14.52 26.05
N GLU A 216 -21.52 15.42 27.05
CA GLU A 216 -22.74 16.18 27.28
C GLU A 216 -23.09 17.10 26.09
N ALA A 217 -22.08 17.80 25.54
CA ALA A 217 -22.25 18.63 24.35
C ALA A 217 -22.66 17.80 23.14
N LYS A 218 -22.05 16.64 22.95
CA LYS A 218 -22.41 15.69 21.88
C LYS A 218 -23.85 15.18 22.05
N ALA A 219 -24.25 14.82 23.25
CA ALA A 219 -25.62 14.38 23.54
C ALA A 219 -26.64 15.52 23.32
N ALA A 220 -26.29 16.76 23.68
CA ALA A 220 -27.13 17.92 23.40
C ALA A 220 -27.26 18.17 21.90
N ARG A 221 -26.15 18.12 21.17
CA ARG A 221 -26.15 18.28 19.73
C ARG A 221 -26.98 17.19 19.05
N LYS A 222 -26.84 15.94 19.48
CA LYS A 222 -27.67 14.83 18.99
C LYS A 222 -29.16 15.11 19.12
N ARG A 223 -29.60 15.59 20.29
CA ARG A 223 -31.01 15.95 20.51
C ARG A 223 -31.50 17.09 19.61
N GLU A 224 -30.67 18.11 19.42
CA GLU A 224 -30.95 19.21 18.52
C GLU A 224 -31.14 18.72 17.08
N LEU A 225 -30.19 17.92 16.56
CA LEU A 225 -30.25 17.38 15.22
C LEU A 225 -31.47 16.47 14.99
N LEU A 226 -31.80 15.60 15.94
CA LEU A 226 -32.99 14.74 15.85
C LEU A 226 -34.30 15.52 15.91
N ALA A 227 -34.33 16.70 16.52
CA ALA A 227 -35.48 17.60 16.49
C ALA A 227 -35.67 18.25 15.12
N GLY A 228 -34.61 18.42 14.33
CA GLY A 228 -34.60 18.92 12.96
C GLY A 228 -33.22 19.39 12.57
N ALA A 229 -32.51 18.61 11.76
CA ALA A 229 -31.20 19.00 11.24
C ALA A 229 -31.33 20.10 10.19
N PRO A 230 -30.38 21.06 10.12
CA PRO A 230 -30.34 22.03 9.03
C PRO A 230 -29.91 21.36 7.73
N HIS A 231 -30.38 21.90 6.59
CA HIS A 231 -30.05 21.45 5.24
C HIS A 231 -29.39 22.57 4.45
N PRO A 232 -28.12 22.89 4.74
CA PRO A 232 -27.44 24.03 4.09
C PRO A 232 -27.10 23.69 2.63
N ALA A 233 -27.05 24.70 1.78
CA ALA A 233 -26.77 24.55 0.36
C ALA A 233 -25.39 23.93 0.08
N ASP A 234 -24.43 24.12 0.97
CA ASP A 234 -23.08 23.52 0.96
C ASP A 234 -22.94 22.32 1.90
N GLY A 235 -24.05 21.73 2.34
CA GLY A 235 -24.09 20.51 3.15
C GLY A 235 -23.66 19.27 2.38
N PRO A 236 -23.45 18.15 3.07
CA PRO A 236 -23.12 16.85 2.46
C PRO A 236 -24.17 16.44 1.42
N ASP A 237 -23.71 16.01 0.24
CA ASP A 237 -24.53 15.81 -0.95
C ASP A 237 -24.88 14.33 -1.15
N ILE A 238 -26.16 13.97 -1.10
CA ILE A 238 -26.62 12.60 -1.43
C ILE A 238 -26.55 12.44 -2.95
N ARG A 239 -25.59 11.67 -3.43
CA ARG A 239 -25.32 11.49 -4.88
C ARG A 239 -25.98 10.27 -5.47
N HIS A 240 -26.24 9.25 -4.66
CA HIS A 240 -26.81 8.01 -5.14
C HIS A 240 -27.63 7.30 -4.07
N VAL A 241 -28.72 6.65 -4.48
CA VAL A 241 -29.58 5.84 -3.63
C VAL A 241 -29.83 4.52 -4.33
N ALA A 242 -29.56 3.40 -3.66
CA ALA A 242 -29.75 2.08 -4.24
C ALA A 242 -29.88 1.00 -3.15
N LEU A 243 -30.54 -0.11 -3.44
CA LEU A 243 -30.42 -1.30 -2.61
C LEU A 243 -29.04 -1.94 -2.79
N VAL A 244 -28.45 -2.40 -1.69
CA VAL A 244 -27.21 -3.19 -1.63
C VAL A 244 -27.46 -4.63 -1.17
N ALA A 245 -28.63 -4.86 -0.58
CA ALA A 245 -29.20 -6.16 -0.27
C ALA A 245 -30.73 -6.02 -0.37
N PRO A 246 -31.51 -7.11 -0.44
CA PRO A 246 -32.97 -7.02 -0.63
C PRO A 246 -33.71 -6.14 0.38
N ASP A 247 -33.11 -5.95 1.56
CA ASP A 247 -33.68 -5.20 2.67
C ASP A 247 -32.73 -4.13 3.24
N VAL A 248 -31.69 -3.72 2.47
CA VAL A 248 -30.76 -2.67 2.86
C VAL A 248 -30.63 -1.64 1.75
N LEU A 249 -31.09 -0.43 2.03
CA LEU A 249 -30.99 0.73 1.15
C LEU A 249 -29.74 1.54 1.53
N ALA A 250 -28.89 1.81 0.55
CA ALA A 250 -27.68 2.64 0.72
C ALA A 250 -27.92 4.08 0.23
N LEU A 251 -27.49 5.05 1.01
CA LEU A 251 -27.31 6.45 0.63
C LEU A 251 -25.81 6.70 0.46
N GLN A 252 -25.36 7.01 -0.75
CA GLN A 252 -23.98 7.42 -1.00
C GLN A 252 -23.88 8.94 -0.93
N ILE A 253 -23.15 9.46 0.04
CA ILE A 253 -23.06 10.87 0.37
C ILE A 253 -21.64 11.36 0.13
N GLN A 254 -21.48 12.48 -0.56
CA GLN A 254 -20.21 13.21 -0.65
C GLN A 254 -20.15 14.26 0.44
N GLU A 255 -19.23 14.06 1.39
CA GLU A 255 -18.89 15.03 2.43
C GLU A 255 -17.76 15.90 1.95
N LYS A 256 -18.02 17.17 1.80
CA LYS A 256 -17.09 18.18 1.26
C LYS A 256 -16.63 17.88 -0.18
N GLU A 257 -15.98 18.84 -0.79
CA GLU A 257 -15.44 18.76 -2.13
C GLU A 257 -14.02 19.30 -2.14
N PHE A 258 -13.12 18.55 -2.76
CA PHE A 258 -11.77 18.99 -3.01
C PHE A 258 -11.71 19.84 -4.26
N VAL A 259 -11.14 21.06 -4.14
CA VAL A 259 -10.97 22.00 -5.24
C VAL A 259 -9.46 22.24 -5.41
N PRO A 260 -8.84 21.64 -6.45
CA PRO A 260 -7.42 21.84 -6.70
C PRO A 260 -7.17 23.30 -7.09
N ALA A 261 -6.08 23.85 -6.59
CA ALA A 261 -5.60 25.19 -6.96
C ALA A 261 -4.42 25.02 -7.92
N PRO A 262 -4.58 25.22 -9.23
CA PRO A 262 -3.48 25.09 -10.18
C PRO A 262 -2.39 26.12 -9.89
N GLN A 263 -1.15 25.76 -10.24
CA GLN A 263 -0.01 26.67 -10.17
C GLN A 263 -0.23 27.91 -11.04
N VAL A 264 0.03 29.10 -10.47
CA VAL A 264 -0.15 30.39 -11.14
C VAL A 264 1.17 31.18 -11.21
N PRO A 265 1.34 32.12 -12.16
CA PRO A 265 2.47 33.06 -12.11
C PRO A 265 2.49 33.76 -10.76
N TYR A 266 3.67 33.88 -10.15
CA TYR A 266 3.84 34.59 -8.89
C TYR A 266 4.28 36.03 -9.12
N GLU A 267 3.46 36.96 -8.66
CA GLU A 267 3.77 38.39 -8.64
C GLU A 267 3.90 38.84 -7.19
N PRO A 268 5.12 39.16 -6.71
CA PRO A 268 5.33 39.63 -5.34
C PRO A 268 4.50 40.88 -5.02
N ARG A 269 3.88 40.87 -3.83
CA ARG A 269 3.12 42.05 -3.32
C ARG A 269 3.76 42.55 -2.03
N PRO A 270 3.52 43.82 -1.66
CA PRO A 270 3.97 44.33 -0.37
C PRO A 270 3.46 43.40 0.78
N GLY A 271 4.37 43.02 1.67
CA GLY A 271 4.08 42.07 2.77
C GLY A 271 4.31 40.62 2.45
N ASP A 272 4.64 40.24 1.21
CA ASP A 272 5.04 38.90 0.85
C ASP A 272 6.50 38.64 1.24
N GLU A 273 6.74 37.50 1.82
CA GLU A 273 8.06 37.00 2.22
C GLU A 273 8.25 35.56 1.70
N ILE A 274 9.32 35.34 0.95
CA ILE A 274 9.71 34.01 0.49
C ILE A 274 10.56 33.37 1.59
N ARG A 275 10.14 32.20 2.07
CA ARG A 275 10.85 31.47 3.12
C ARG A 275 11.21 30.04 2.67
N HIS A 276 12.47 29.70 2.85
CA HIS A 276 12.91 28.32 2.79
C HIS A 276 12.59 27.64 4.13
N VAL A 277 11.78 26.58 4.11
CA VAL A 277 11.30 25.92 5.31
C VAL A 277 11.56 24.41 5.27
N GLY A 278 11.59 23.80 6.45
CA GLY A 278 11.91 22.38 6.61
C GLY A 278 13.17 22.20 7.46
N LYS A 279 13.26 21.03 8.12
CA LYS A 279 14.43 20.71 8.99
C LYS A 279 15.59 20.17 8.17
N ASP A 280 15.27 19.42 7.12
CA ASP A 280 16.26 18.75 6.29
C ASP A 280 16.64 19.64 5.11
N LYS A 281 17.94 19.71 4.86
CA LYS A 281 18.50 20.40 3.70
C LYS A 281 18.72 19.40 2.58
N VAL A 282 18.47 19.86 1.36
CA VAL A 282 18.66 19.11 0.13
C VAL A 282 19.51 19.89 -0.86
N LEU A 283 20.15 19.18 -1.79
CA LEU A 283 20.92 19.83 -2.83
C LEU A 283 19.99 20.36 -3.93
N VAL A 284 20.03 21.66 -4.15
CA VAL A 284 19.28 22.34 -5.21
C VAL A 284 20.21 23.05 -6.17
N VAL A 285 19.74 23.26 -7.39
CA VAL A 285 20.41 24.07 -8.42
C VAL A 285 19.60 25.31 -8.67
N GLU A 286 19.90 26.39 -7.95
CA GLU A 286 19.26 27.70 -8.13
C GLU A 286 20.28 28.70 -8.67
N ASP A 287 19.89 29.54 -9.63
CA ASP A 287 20.74 30.51 -10.33
C ASP A 287 22.04 29.91 -10.85
N GLY A 288 21.98 28.66 -11.29
CA GLY A 288 23.13 27.92 -11.82
C GLY A 288 24.13 27.44 -10.79
N LYS A 289 23.85 27.60 -9.48
CA LYS A 289 24.71 27.17 -8.38
C LYS A 289 24.08 26.03 -7.60
N VAL A 290 24.90 25.07 -7.20
CA VAL A 290 24.49 24.00 -6.28
C VAL A 290 24.54 24.52 -4.85
N GLN A 291 23.45 24.40 -4.11
CA GLN A 291 23.30 24.94 -2.75
C GLN A 291 22.60 23.91 -1.84
N ASP A 292 22.93 23.94 -0.55
CA ASP A 292 22.20 23.17 0.48
C ASP A 292 21.09 24.06 1.07
N LEU A 293 19.86 23.81 0.66
CA LEU A 293 18.69 24.60 1.09
C LEU A 293 17.60 23.68 1.70
N PRO A 294 16.72 24.23 2.57
CA PRO A 294 15.52 23.50 2.97
C PRO A 294 14.68 23.04 1.78
N LEU A 295 14.05 21.88 1.93
CA LEU A 295 13.30 21.24 0.83
C LEU A 295 12.19 22.15 0.30
N GLU A 296 11.44 22.81 1.18
CA GLU A 296 10.25 23.57 0.80
C GLU A 296 10.55 25.07 0.68
N VAL A 297 9.93 25.71 -0.31
CA VAL A 297 9.91 27.17 -0.44
C VAL A 297 8.47 27.62 -0.41
N VAL A 298 8.12 28.44 0.56
CA VAL A 298 6.76 28.96 0.72
C VAL A 298 6.72 30.49 0.62
N VAL A 299 5.60 31.00 0.14
CA VAL A 299 5.30 32.44 0.19
C VAL A 299 4.38 32.70 1.38
N VAL A 300 4.81 33.59 2.28
CA VAL A 300 4.03 34.00 3.45
C VAL A 300 3.66 35.47 3.28
N ARG A 301 2.38 35.80 3.38
CA ARG A 301 1.88 37.17 3.37
C ARG A 301 1.64 37.68 4.78
N LYS A 302 2.18 38.87 5.07
CA LYS A 302 1.91 39.59 6.32
C LYS A 302 0.94 40.72 6.05
N GLU A 303 -0.27 40.62 6.59
CA GLU A 303 -1.30 41.62 6.43
C GLU A 303 -2.07 41.78 7.74
N GLY A 304 -2.18 43.03 8.23
CA GLY A 304 -2.91 43.34 9.47
C GLY A 304 -2.38 42.62 10.71
N GLY A 305 -1.09 42.31 10.78
CA GLY A 305 -0.48 41.57 11.89
C GLY A 305 -0.70 40.04 11.84
N LYS A 306 -1.36 39.53 10.80
CA LYS A 306 -1.57 38.10 10.57
C LYS A 306 -0.62 37.62 9.47
N GLU A 307 -0.02 36.45 9.69
CA GLU A 307 0.72 35.72 8.66
C GLU A 307 -0.17 34.65 8.02
N THR A 308 -0.14 34.55 6.71
CA THR A 308 -0.87 33.54 5.93
C THR A 308 0.07 32.95 4.89
N THR A 309 0.24 31.64 4.90
CA THR A 309 0.94 30.89 3.84
C THR A 309 0.08 30.89 2.59
N LEU A 310 0.62 31.36 1.48
CA LEU A 310 -0.08 31.43 0.20
C LEU A 310 0.07 30.15 -0.61
N GLY A 311 1.15 29.39 -0.37
CA GLY A 311 1.46 28.17 -1.08
C GLY A 311 2.96 27.96 -1.26
N HIS A 312 3.30 26.98 -2.11
CA HIS A 312 4.69 26.63 -2.43
C HIS A 312 5.16 27.33 -3.71
N LEU A 313 6.39 27.83 -3.70
CA LEU A 313 6.98 28.57 -4.79
C LEU A 313 7.99 27.72 -5.57
N ALA A 314 7.74 27.46 -6.84
CA ALA A 314 8.74 26.99 -7.78
C ALA A 314 9.61 28.21 -8.19
N VAL A 315 10.73 28.38 -7.49
CA VAL A 315 11.57 29.61 -7.58
C VAL A 315 12.05 29.83 -9.01
N SER A 316 12.65 28.81 -9.63
CA SER A 316 13.21 28.90 -10.99
C SER A 316 12.16 29.26 -12.06
N ALA A 317 10.91 28.87 -11.83
CA ALA A 317 9.79 29.09 -12.75
C ALA A 317 9.01 30.37 -12.42
N GLY A 318 9.24 30.99 -11.27
CA GLY A 318 8.46 32.14 -10.81
C GLY A 318 6.97 31.82 -10.69
N ARG A 319 6.63 30.61 -10.24
CA ARG A 319 5.25 30.16 -10.15
C ARG A 319 4.90 29.70 -8.73
N LEU A 320 3.72 30.09 -8.28
CA LEU A 320 3.16 29.71 -6.97
C LEU A 320 2.14 28.61 -7.17
N LYS A 321 2.29 27.50 -6.44
CA LYS A 321 1.24 26.50 -6.23
C LYS A 321 0.47 26.90 -4.96
N PRO A 322 -0.71 27.53 -5.10
CA PRO A 322 -1.50 27.90 -3.94
C PRO A 322 -1.97 26.66 -3.15
N GLU A 323 -2.36 26.90 -1.90
CA GLU A 323 -3.00 25.86 -1.09
C GLU A 323 -4.33 25.45 -1.74
N ASP A 324 -4.51 24.13 -1.84
CA ASP A 324 -5.75 23.55 -2.31
C ASP A 324 -6.90 23.84 -1.33
N GLN A 325 -8.10 23.94 -1.83
CA GLN A 325 -9.28 24.24 -1.03
C GLN A 325 -10.13 23.00 -0.84
N VAL A 326 -10.79 22.95 0.30
CA VAL A 326 -11.86 22.00 0.57
C VAL A 326 -13.09 22.80 0.93
N ARG A 327 -14.18 22.61 0.19
CA ARG A 327 -15.46 23.33 0.35
C ARG A 327 -16.52 22.41 0.90
N GLY A 328 -17.54 23.01 1.50
CA GLY A 328 -18.68 22.30 2.05
C GLY A 328 -18.54 21.96 3.53
N GLN A 329 -19.61 21.44 4.09
CA GLN A 329 -19.71 21.08 5.51
C GLN A 329 -19.45 19.61 5.75
N ALA A 330 -19.02 19.28 6.97
CA ALA A 330 -18.89 17.91 7.42
C ALA A 330 -20.28 17.32 7.73
N LEU A 331 -20.43 16.02 7.55
CA LEU A 331 -21.59 15.29 8.02
C LEU A 331 -21.59 15.25 9.56
N ALA A 332 -22.76 15.40 10.16
CA ALA A 332 -22.92 15.31 11.61
C ALA A 332 -22.84 13.84 12.05
N ASP A 333 -21.74 13.48 12.70
CA ASP A 333 -21.48 12.10 13.15
C ASP A 333 -22.42 11.65 14.29
N GLU A 334 -23.05 12.61 15.00
CA GLU A 334 -23.84 12.32 16.18
C GLU A 334 -25.15 11.56 15.88
N THR A 335 -25.65 11.67 14.66
CA THR A 335 -26.97 11.15 14.27
C THR A 335 -26.96 10.24 13.06
N VAL A 336 -25.84 10.13 12.35
CA VAL A 336 -25.77 9.43 11.07
C VAL A 336 -26.19 7.97 11.15
N ASP A 337 -25.95 7.31 12.29
CA ASP A 337 -26.31 5.91 12.56
C ASP A 337 -27.58 5.75 13.43
N ASP A 338 -28.31 6.85 13.67
CA ASP A 338 -29.55 6.81 14.45
C ASP A 338 -30.76 6.57 13.55
N PRO A 339 -31.55 5.48 13.77
CA PRO A 339 -32.75 5.23 12.99
C PRO A 339 -33.76 6.38 13.01
N GLU A 340 -33.85 7.14 14.10
CA GLU A 340 -34.77 8.28 14.23
C GLU A 340 -34.39 9.47 13.34
N ALA A 341 -33.14 9.51 12.84
CA ALA A 341 -32.70 10.54 11.92
C ALA A 341 -33.30 10.40 10.50
N TYR A 342 -33.95 9.29 10.21
CA TYR A 342 -34.50 8.97 8.88
C TYR A 342 -35.96 8.59 8.95
N ARG A 343 -36.70 8.87 7.85
CA ARG A 343 -38.06 8.37 7.63
C ARG A 343 -38.21 7.93 6.18
N ILE A 344 -38.84 6.79 5.99
CA ILE A 344 -39.12 6.21 4.67
C ILE A 344 -40.62 6.09 4.51
N ALA A 345 -41.16 6.65 3.43
CA ALA A 345 -42.57 6.57 3.08
C ALA A 345 -42.74 6.23 1.59
N GLY A 346 -43.75 5.48 1.26
CA GLY A 346 -44.15 5.21 -0.11
C GLY A 346 -44.92 6.42 -0.68
N VAL A 347 -44.49 6.92 -1.82
CA VAL A 347 -45.19 7.96 -2.55
C VAL A 347 -46.44 7.39 -3.26
N ASP A 348 -46.28 6.19 -3.83
CA ASP A 348 -47.30 5.47 -4.55
C ASP A 348 -47.48 3.99 -4.11
N ASP A 349 -46.90 3.62 -2.97
CA ASP A 349 -47.02 2.31 -2.35
C ASP A 349 -47.90 2.37 -1.10
N PRO A 350 -49.14 1.81 -1.12
CA PRO A 350 -50.02 1.82 0.05
C PRO A 350 -49.48 1.06 1.24
N ALA A 351 -48.59 0.10 1.06
CA ALA A 351 -47.97 -0.63 2.15
C ALA A 351 -46.97 0.26 2.96
N TRP A 352 -46.56 1.36 2.38
CA TRP A 352 -45.63 2.32 2.98
C TRP A 352 -46.24 3.73 3.15
N LYS A 353 -47.58 3.82 3.24
CA LYS A 353 -48.27 5.12 3.37
C LYS A 353 -47.82 5.92 4.59
N ASP A 354 -47.53 5.22 5.69
CA ASP A 354 -47.05 5.83 6.93
C ASP A 354 -45.51 5.87 6.90
N ALA A 355 -44.94 7.03 7.23
CA ALA A 355 -43.50 7.21 7.30
C ALA A 355 -42.93 6.43 8.50
N VAL A 356 -41.99 5.53 8.26
CA VAL A 356 -41.37 4.67 9.25
C VAL A 356 -39.86 4.88 9.34
N ALA A 357 -39.28 4.70 10.51
CA ALA A 357 -37.83 4.64 10.68
C ALA A 357 -37.28 3.33 10.12
N PRO A 358 -36.03 3.30 9.62
CA PRO A 358 -35.32 2.05 9.35
C PRO A 358 -35.19 1.21 10.63
N ALA A 359 -35.13 -0.11 10.50
CA ALA A 359 -34.97 -1.03 11.62
C ALA A 359 -33.58 -0.93 12.29
N ALA A 360 -32.58 -0.55 11.54
CA ALA A 360 -31.22 -0.24 11.95
C ALA A 360 -30.55 0.67 10.93
N VAL A 361 -29.52 1.38 11.33
CA VAL A 361 -28.67 2.19 10.45
C VAL A 361 -27.21 1.87 10.73
N TRP A 362 -26.45 1.66 9.65
CA TRP A 362 -25.02 1.47 9.71
C TRP A 362 -24.34 2.41 8.72
N TRP A 363 -23.06 2.63 8.85
CA TRP A 363 -22.36 3.50 7.96
C TRP A 363 -20.87 3.21 7.86
N LYS A 364 -20.29 3.68 6.77
CA LYS A 364 -18.83 3.73 6.59
C LYS A 364 -18.46 5.05 5.95
N ARG A 365 -17.27 5.56 6.28
CA ARG A 365 -16.70 6.78 5.74
C ARG A 365 -15.25 6.58 5.39
N LYS A 366 -14.87 6.87 4.14
CA LYS A 366 -13.50 6.83 3.69
C LYS A 366 -13.13 8.08 2.89
N PRO A 367 -11.85 8.50 2.94
CA PRO A 367 -11.40 9.64 2.14
C PRO A 367 -11.43 9.28 0.65
N ASN A 368 -11.76 10.26 -0.17
CA ASN A 368 -11.83 10.11 -1.62
C ASN A 368 -11.24 11.28 -2.39
N ALA A 369 -10.35 12.04 -1.75
CA ALA A 369 -9.65 13.15 -2.37
C ALA A 369 -8.37 13.48 -1.61
N TYR A 370 -7.57 14.36 -2.19
CA TYR A 370 -6.31 14.83 -1.65
C TYR A 370 -6.37 15.19 -0.15
N ARG A 371 -5.39 14.74 0.63
CA ARG A 371 -5.25 14.94 2.08
C ARG A 371 -6.45 14.53 2.92
N SER A 372 -7.29 13.63 2.42
CA SER A 372 -8.44 13.06 3.16
C SER A 372 -9.34 14.07 3.88
N LEU A 373 -9.56 15.23 3.26
CA LEU A 373 -10.45 16.26 3.77
C LEU A 373 -11.83 16.27 3.09
N ALA A 374 -11.99 15.46 2.02
CA ALA A 374 -13.25 15.14 1.39
C ALA A 374 -13.48 13.63 1.54
N PHE A 375 -14.73 13.24 1.81
CA PHE A 375 -15.05 11.85 2.16
C PHE A 375 -16.27 11.37 1.38
N GLN A 376 -16.21 10.11 0.98
CA GLN A 376 -17.40 9.34 0.66
C GLN A 376 -17.95 8.72 1.94
N VAL A 377 -19.24 8.89 2.16
CA VAL A 377 -19.97 8.27 3.26
C VAL A 377 -21.09 7.41 2.68
N ASP A 378 -21.10 6.12 3.02
CA ASP A 378 -22.16 5.20 2.68
C ASP A 378 -22.99 4.94 3.94
N VAL A 379 -24.26 5.33 3.92
CA VAL A 379 -25.22 5.08 5.01
C VAL A 379 -26.17 3.98 4.57
N PHE A 380 -26.26 2.94 5.39
CA PHE A 380 -27.05 1.74 5.12
C PHE A 380 -28.28 1.70 6.02
N LEU A 381 -29.45 1.82 5.39
CA LEU A 381 -30.75 1.79 6.07
C LEU A 381 -31.35 0.39 5.98
N LYS A 382 -31.43 -0.34 7.11
CA LYS A 382 -32.11 -1.62 7.16
C LYS A 382 -33.62 -1.40 7.10
N LEU A 383 -34.24 -1.91 6.07
CA LEU A 383 -35.66 -1.76 5.82
C LEU A 383 -36.48 -2.69 6.74
N PRO A 384 -37.55 -2.21 7.38
CA PRO A 384 -38.42 -3.06 8.19
C PRO A 384 -39.27 -4.04 7.35
N ARG A 385 -39.40 -3.78 6.05
CA ARG A 385 -40.12 -4.59 5.07
C ARG A 385 -39.59 -4.34 3.66
N PRO A 386 -39.77 -5.29 2.72
CA PRO A 386 -39.31 -5.13 1.32
C PRO A 386 -39.99 -3.95 0.61
N LEU A 387 -39.29 -3.38 -0.37
CA LEU A 387 -39.83 -2.42 -1.33
C LEU A 387 -40.53 -3.16 -2.49
N ALA A 388 -41.62 -2.60 -3.02
CA ALA A 388 -42.31 -3.15 -4.20
C ALA A 388 -41.70 -2.57 -5.50
N GLU A 389 -41.46 -3.44 -6.49
CA GLU A 389 -40.89 -3.04 -7.77
C GLU A 389 -41.78 -2.02 -8.49
N GLY A 390 -41.18 -1.03 -9.13
CA GLY A 390 -41.82 0.07 -9.83
C GLY A 390 -42.33 1.19 -8.95
N LYS A 391 -42.35 1.02 -7.63
CA LYS A 391 -42.85 2.02 -6.67
C LYS A 391 -41.82 3.06 -6.34
N VAL A 392 -42.29 4.22 -5.88
CA VAL A 392 -41.46 5.37 -5.46
C VAL A 392 -41.52 5.53 -3.96
N TYR A 393 -40.36 5.74 -3.36
CA TYR A 393 -40.20 5.92 -1.93
C TYR A 393 -39.48 7.24 -1.66
N ARG A 394 -39.99 7.99 -0.69
CA ARG A 394 -39.36 9.22 -0.17
C ARG A 394 -38.58 8.87 1.09
N ILE A 395 -37.29 9.18 1.06
CA ILE A 395 -36.37 9.02 2.19
C ILE A 395 -36.06 10.41 2.74
N GLU A 396 -36.54 10.70 3.96
CA GLU A 396 -36.29 11.95 4.64
C GLU A 396 -35.07 11.83 5.55
N CYS A 397 -34.15 12.79 5.51
CA CYS A 397 -32.95 12.88 6.31
C CYS A 397 -33.15 13.91 7.45
N ARG A 398 -34.14 13.68 8.31
CA ARG A 398 -34.60 14.63 9.33
C ARG A 398 -33.54 15.05 10.33
N GLY A 399 -32.70 14.10 10.72
CA GLY A 399 -31.67 14.26 11.74
C GLY A 399 -30.26 14.39 11.19
N VAL A 400 -30.08 14.47 9.87
CA VAL A 400 -28.77 14.52 9.22
C VAL A 400 -28.67 15.79 8.39
N ASN A 401 -27.56 16.50 8.51
CA ASN A 401 -27.34 17.80 7.86
C ASN A 401 -26.93 17.69 6.39
N THR A 402 -27.55 16.78 5.64
CA THR A 402 -27.38 16.67 4.19
C THR A 402 -27.98 17.88 3.46
N ARG A 403 -27.44 18.21 2.28
CA ARG A 403 -28.01 19.29 1.44
C ARG A 403 -29.47 19.03 1.08
N GLN A 404 -29.81 17.78 0.79
CA GLN A 404 -31.19 17.36 0.54
C GLN A 404 -31.86 16.97 1.87
N ALA A 405 -32.98 17.61 2.20
CA ALA A 405 -33.83 17.21 3.30
C ALA A 405 -34.53 15.86 3.06
N ALA A 406 -34.74 15.53 1.80
CA ALA A 406 -35.29 14.26 1.36
C ALA A 406 -34.84 13.94 -0.04
N VAL A 407 -34.83 12.66 -0.39
CA VAL A 407 -34.59 12.14 -1.74
C VAL A 407 -35.68 11.14 -2.12
N GLU A 408 -35.97 11.04 -3.41
CA GLU A 408 -36.87 10.01 -3.93
C GLU A 408 -36.08 8.86 -4.55
N TYR A 409 -36.50 7.64 -4.27
CA TYR A 409 -35.97 6.43 -4.83
C TYR A 409 -37.08 5.62 -5.52
N ARG A 410 -36.93 5.42 -6.82
CA ARG A 410 -37.78 4.49 -7.56
C ARG A 410 -37.14 3.11 -7.55
N HIS A 411 -37.83 2.14 -6.96
CA HIS A 411 -37.32 0.76 -6.89
C HIS A 411 -37.48 0.05 -8.24
N GLU A 412 -36.48 0.19 -9.08
CA GLU A 412 -36.38 -0.48 -10.39
C GLU A 412 -35.07 -1.28 -10.47
N PRO A 413 -35.02 -2.50 -9.90
CA PRO A 413 -33.78 -3.29 -9.77
C PRO A 413 -33.14 -3.68 -11.10
N THR A 414 -33.87 -3.55 -12.22
CA THR A 414 -33.35 -3.75 -13.58
C THR A 414 -32.76 -2.48 -14.21
N LYS A 415 -32.85 -1.34 -13.53
CA LYS A 415 -32.36 -0.05 -14.05
C LYS A 415 -31.38 0.64 -13.12
N VAL A 416 -31.62 0.56 -11.82
CA VAL A 416 -30.80 1.25 -10.81
C VAL A 416 -29.47 0.51 -10.61
N ARG A 417 -28.38 1.26 -10.66
CA ARG A 417 -27.07 0.71 -10.31
C ARG A 417 -27.00 0.43 -8.80
N SER A 418 -26.59 -0.77 -8.44
CA SER A 418 -26.28 -1.13 -7.05
C SER A 418 -24.78 -1.13 -6.82
N PRO A 419 -24.27 -0.45 -5.78
CA PRO A 419 -22.85 -0.53 -5.43
C PRO A 419 -22.39 -1.94 -5.02
N ALA A 420 -23.32 -2.84 -4.71
CA ALA A 420 -23.00 -4.22 -4.33
C ALA A 420 -22.77 -5.16 -5.53
N VAL A 421 -23.01 -4.72 -6.76
CA VAL A 421 -22.86 -5.55 -7.97
C VAL A 421 -21.61 -5.12 -8.75
N HIS A 422 -20.60 -5.99 -8.80
CA HIS A 422 -19.26 -5.69 -9.31
C HIS A 422 -18.96 -6.45 -10.59
N VAL A 423 -18.41 -5.77 -11.58
CA VAL A 423 -17.99 -6.36 -12.87
C VAL A 423 -16.82 -5.58 -13.46
N SER A 424 -15.99 -6.26 -14.25
CA SER A 424 -14.87 -5.63 -14.93
C SER A 424 -15.31 -4.53 -15.91
N ALA A 425 -14.69 -3.37 -15.83
CA ALA A 425 -14.88 -2.27 -16.75
C ALA A 425 -14.23 -2.52 -18.13
N ILE A 426 -13.21 -3.38 -18.21
CA ILE A 426 -12.66 -3.86 -19.50
C ILE A 426 -13.72 -4.65 -20.26
N GLY A 427 -14.58 -5.37 -19.53
CA GLY A 427 -15.48 -6.35 -20.10
C GLY A 427 -14.76 -7.63 -20.51
N PHE A 428 -15.17 -8.24 -21.60
CA PHE A 428 -14.72 -9.57 -22.01
C PHE A 428 -14.67 -9.70 -23.53
N ARG A 429 -13.82 -10.58 -24.03
CA ARG A 429 -14.00 -11.10 -25.39
C ARG A 429 -15.13 -12.15 -25.38
N PRO A 430 -15.85 -12.34 -26.52
CA PRO A 430 -16.87 -13.38 -26.65
C PRO A 430 -16.36 -14.78 -26.29
N ASP A 431 -15.11 -15.08 -26.64
CA ASP A 431 -14.42 -16.35 -26.42
C ASP A 431 -13.70 -16.47 -25.07
N ASP A 432 -13.72 -15.44 -24.22
CA ASP A 432 -13.16 -15.55 -22.87
C ASP A 432 -13.84 -16.70 -22.09
N PRO A 433 -13.07 -17.67 -21.57
CA PRO A 433 -13.65 -18.81 -20.87
C PRO A 433 -14.18 -18.45 -19.48
N PHE A 434 -13.78 -17.30 -18.95
CA PHE A 434 -14.20 -16.79 -17.66
C PHE A 434 -14.90 -15.43 -17.83
N LYS A 435 -16.20 -15.38 -17.53
CA LYS A 435 -16.98 -14.15 -17.46
C LYS A 435 -17.85 -14.19 -16.21
N ARG A 436 -17.52 -13.34 -15.25
CA ARG A 436 -18.15 -13.34 -13.94
C ARG A 436 -18.37 -11.93 -13.43
N ALA A 437 -19.48 -11.72 -12.74
CA ALA A 437 -19.72 -10.59 -11.88
C ALA A 437 -19.83 -11.06 -10.43
N TYR A 438 -19.72 -10.15 -9.48
CA TYR A 438 -19.77 -10.47 -8.06
C TYR A 438 -20.87 -9.66 -7.38
N LEU A 439 -21.41 -10.21 -6.30
CA LEU A 439 -22.31 -9.54 -5.39
C LEU A 439 -21.69 -9.61 -4.00
N SER A 440 -21.33 -8.45 -3.46
CA SER A 440 -20.84 -8.33 -2.10
C SER A 440 -21.06 -6.90 -1.56
N THR A 441 -21.15 -6.74 -0.26
CA THR A 441 -21.09 -5.43 0.39
C THR A 441 -20.74 -5.58 1.87
N TRP A 442 -19.83 -4.74 2.35
CA TRP A 442 -19.52 -4.60 3.75
C TRP A 442 -20.20 -3.33 4.28
N LEU A 443 -20.99 -3.50 5.38
CA LEU A 443 -21.86 -2.44 5.90
C LEU A 443 -21.16 -1.49 6.89
N GLY A 444 -19.84 -1.45 6.89
CA GLY A 444 -19.09 -0.59 7.81
C GLY A 444 -19.32 -0.95 9.28
N THR A 445 -19.95 -0.06 10.07
CA THR A 445 -20.28 -0.32 11.47
C THR A 445 -21.26 -1.49 11.65
N GLY A 446 -21.96 -1.88 10.58
CA GLY A 446 -22.86 -3.04 10.57
C GLY A 446 -22.15 -4.37 10.29
N GLY A 447 -20.86 -4.34 9.92
CA GLY A 447 -20.09 -5.54 9.58
C GLY A 447 -20.51 -6.18 8.27
N ALA A 448 -20.58 -7.50 8.25
CA ALA A 448 -20.88 -8.28 7.06
C ALA A 448 -22.35 -8.16 6.60
N ALA A 449 -22.55 -7.93 5.32
CA ALA A 449 -23.84 -8.25 4.71
C ALA A 449 -23.96 -9.76 4.51
N ARG A 450 -25.17 -10.29 4.75
CA ARG A 450 -25.50 -11.69 4.53
C ARG A 450 -26.60 -11.77 3.46
N PHE A 451 -26.39 -12.64 2.50
CA PHE A 451 -27.34 -12.85 1.42
C PHE A 451 -28.01 -14.21 1.53
N ALA A 452 -29.33 -14.24 1.31
CA ALA A 452 -30.09 -15.48 1.26
C ALA A 452 -29.72 -16.31 0.02
N ASP A 453 -29.83 -17.61 0.13
CA ASP A 453 -29.71 -18.51 -1.02
C ASP A 453 -30.91 -18.33 -1.98
N GLY A 454 -30.72 -18.70 -3.23
CA GLY A 454 -31.78 -18.66 -4.25
C GLY A 454 -31.90 -17.36 -5.04
N LEU A 455 -31.03 -16.38 -4.79
CA LEU A 455 -30.96 -15.18 -5.63
C LEU A 455 -30.66 -15.55 -7.08
N ARG A 456 -31.24 -14.79 -8.01
CA ARG A 456 -30.98 -14.91 -9.45
C ARG A 456 -30.43 -13.63 -10.01
N PHE A 457 -29.70 -13.74 -11.10
CA PHE A 457 -29.24 -12.58 -11.87
C PHE A 457 -29.70 -12.68 -13.32
N ARG A 458 -29.78 -11.53 -13.96
CA ARG A 458 -30.01 -11.36 -15.39
C ARG A 458 -28.90 -10.53 -16.02
N LEU A 459 -28.47 -10.96 -17.19
CA LEU A 459 -27.67 -10.13 -18.09
C LEU A 459 -28.64 -9.37 -18.98
N LEU A 460 -28.63 -8.05 -18.88
CA LEU A 460 -29.50 -7.17 -19.67
C LEU A 460 -28.68 -6.48 -20.75
N ASP A 461 -29.23 -6.46 -21.97
CA ASP A 461 -28.72 -5.56 -23.01
C ASP A 461 -28.89 -4.11 -22.56
N ASP A 462 -27.82 -3.33 -22.55
CA ASP A 462 -27.76 -2.00 -21.94
C ASP A 462 -28.67 -0.99 -22.68
N ALA A 463 -28.85 -1.15 -24.02
CA ALA A 463 -29.64 -0.23 -24.84
C ALA A 463 -31.12 -0.51 -24.74
N THR A 464 -31.51 -1.80 -24.70
CA THR A 464 -32.91 -2.20 -24.77
C THR A 464 -33.51 -2.59 -23.40
N GLY A 465 -32.68 -2.88 -22.40
CA GLY A 465 -33.09 -3.43 -21.11
C GLY A 465 -33.63 -4.86 -21.18
N ARG A 466 -33.51 -5.53 -22.32
CA ARG A 466 -33.99 -6.90 -22.51
C ARG A 466 -33.02 -7.89 -21.86
N ALA A 467 -33.55 -8.87 -21.12
CA ALA A 467 -32.78 -9.99 -20.60
C ALA A 467 -32.32 -10.89 -21.75
N VAL A 468 -31.01 -11.14 -21.83
CA VAL A 468 -30.37 -11.98 -22.85
C VAL A 468 -29.75 -13.24 -22.27
N PHE A 469 -29.54 -13.28 -20.95
CA PHE A 469 -29.06 -14.42 -20.21
C PHE A 469 -29.53 -14.35 -18.76
N GLU A 470 -29.68 -15.49 -18.10
CA GLU A 470 -30.10 -15.60 -16.71
C GLU A 470 -29.32 -16.73 -16.02
N GLY A 471 -29.11 -16.59 -14.72
CA GLY A 471 -28.44 -17.61 -13.93
C GLY A 471 -28.70 -17.51 -12.43
N PRO A 472 -28.28 -18.53 -11.66
CA PRO A 472 -28.29 -18.46 -10.21
C PRO A 472 -27.11 -17.62 -9.71
N VAL A 473 -27.34 -16.89 -8.62
CA VAL A 473 -26.27 -16.29 -7.82
C VAL A 473 -25.75 -17.34 -6.85
N ARG A 474 -24.45 -17.63 -6.86
CA ARG A 474 -23.85 -18.69 -6.07
C ARG A 474 -22.85 -18.13 -5.06
N ARG A 475 -22.92 -18.58 -3.79
CA ARG A 475 -21.95 -18.19 -2.78
C ARG A 475 -20.57 -18.73 -3.11
N LEU A 476 -19.57 -17.87 -3.14
CA LEU A 476 -18.14 -18.20 -3.24
C LEU A 476 -17.48 -18.29 -1.88
N SER A 477 -17.71 -17.29 -1.02
CA SER A 477 -17.10 -17.19 0.29
C SER A 477 -18.10 -16.63 1.29
N ALA A 478 -18.08 -17.14 2.51
CA ALA A 478 -18.79 -16.54 3.63
C ALA A 478 -17.92 -15.49 4.32
N ALA A 479 -18.53 -14.56 5.02
CA ALA A 479 -17.83 -13.45 5.71
C ALA A 479 -16.75 -13.89 6.71
N ASP A 480 -16.85 -15.09 7.25
CA ASP A 480 -15.96 -15.70 8.24
C ASP A 480 -15.11 -16.86 7.66
N ALA A 481 -15.18 -17.09 6.36
CA ALA A 481 -14.36 -18.08 5.69
C ALA A 481 -12.87 -17.70 5.75
N LYS A 482 -12.02 -18.72 5.91
CA LYS A 482 -10.58 -18.52 5.75
C LYS A 482 -10.24 -18.50 4.27
N GLU A 483 -9.38 -17.56 3.89
CA GLU A 483 -8.88 -17.42 2.52
C GLU A 483 -7.38 -17.75 2.45
N THR A 484 -6.83 -17.80 1.23
CA THR A 484 -5.42 -18.12 0.97
C THR A 484 -4.44 -17.03 1.37
N PHE A 485 -4.92 -15.86 1.79
CA PHE A 485 -4.07 -14.79 2.27
C PHE A 485 -3.40 -15.13 3.61
N LYS A 486 -2.39 -14.36 3.97
CA LYS A 486 -1.61 -14.54 5.20
C LYS A 486 -2.51 -14.74 6.43
N ASP A 487 -2.19 -15.75 7.22
CA ASP A 487 -2.93 -16.13 8.43
C ASP A 487 -4.39 -16.57 8.18
N GLY A 488 -4.74 -16.89 6.93
CA GLY A 488 -6.09 -17.28 6.54
C GLY A 488 -7.10 -16.13 6.60
N ARG A 489 -6.65 -14.87 6.50
CA ARG A 489 -7.52 -13.70 6.60
C ARG A 489 -8.52 -13.65 5.45
N ASN A 490 -9.75 -13.29 5.77
CA ASN A 490 -10.78 -12.96 4.81
C ASN A 490 -10.64 -11.48 4.40
N TYR A 491 -10.37 -11.23 3.12
CA TYR A 491 -10.13 -9.88 2.63
C TYR A 491 -11.40 -9.08 2.39
N GLU A 492 -12.55 -9.75 2.25
CA GLU A 492 -13.84 -9.08 2.05
C GLU A 492 -14.59 -8.78 3.34
N LYS A 493 -14.41 -9.61 4.39
CA LYS A 493 -15.16 -9.56 5.65
C LYS A 493 -16.69 -9.52 5.49
N THR A 494 -17.19 -10.00 4.36
CA THR A 494 -18.61 -10.09 3.99
C THR A 494 -18.85 -11.32 3.13
N ASP A 495 -20.10 -11.69 2.91
CA ASP A 495 -20.42 -12.74 1.95
C ASP A 495 -20.09 -12.26 0.53
N VAL A 496 -19.46 -13.12 -0.26
CA VAL A 496 -19.18 -12.89 -1.68
C VAL A 496 -19.89 -13.95 -2.52
N LEU A 497 -20.68 -13.51 -3.49
CA LEU A 497 -21.43 -14.38 -4.37
C LEU A 497 -21.05 -14.11 -5.83
N ALA A 498 -21.09 -15.14 -6.64
CA ALA A 498 -20.74 -15.12 -8.06
C ALA A 498 -21.96 -15.18 -8.97
N MET A 499 -21.85 -14.50 -10.08
CA MET A 499 -22.79 -14.51 -11.20
C MET A 499 -22.02 -14.88 -12.46
N ASP A 500 -22.02 -16.17 -12.80
CA ASP A 500 -21.27 -16.70 -13.95
C ASP A 500 -22.10 -16.63 -15.23
N PHE A 501 -21.58 -15.97 -16.25
CA PHE A 501 -22.16 -15.89 -17.59
C PHE A 501 -21.16 -16.26 -18.69
N GLY A 502 -20.18 -17.12 -18.39
CA GLY A 502 -19.14 -17.59 -19.31
C GLY A 502 -19.68 -18.20 -20.59
N ALA A 503 -20.85 -18.83 -20.51
CA ALA A 503 -21.53 -19.42 -21.67
C ALA A 503 -22.10 -18.37 -22.65
N PHE A 504 -22.29 -17.12 -22.23
CA PHE A 504 -22.82 -16.07 -23.08
C PHE A 504 -21.71 -15.45 -23.94
N LYS A 505 -21.90 -15.41 -25.26
CA LYS A 505 -20.87 -15.02 -26.23
C LYS A 505 -21.29 -13.88 -27.19
N ALA A 506 -22.53 -13.43 -27.16
CA ALA A 506 -22.94 -12.39 -28.08
C ALA A 506 -22.22 -11.06 -27.78
N PRO A 507 -21.63 -10.42 -28.82
CA PRO A 507 -21.08 -9.08 -28.66
C PRO A 507 -22.17 -8.06 -28.34
N GLY A 508 -21.83 -7.04 -27.53
CA GLY A 508 -22.77 -5.99 -27.17
C GLY A 508 -22.31 -5.26 -25.91
N ARG A 509 -23.17 -4.39 -25.39
CA ARG A 509 -22.99 -3.71 -24.11
C ARG A 509 -24.04 -4.18 -23.12
N TYR A 510 -23.66 -4.58 -21.95
CA TYR A 510 -24.51 -5.30 -21.01
C TYR A 510 -24.40 -4.78 -19.59
N ARG A 511 -25.41 -5.08 -18.76
CA ARG A 511 -25.38 -4.95 -17.30
C ARG A 511 -25.78 -6.28 -16.65
N VAL A 512 -25.12 -6.63 -15.56
CA VAL A 512 -25.57 -7.73 -14.70
C VAL A 512 -26.47 -7.15 -13.63
N CYS A 513 -27.71 -7.63 -13.54
CA CYS A 513 -28.69 -7.17 -12.56
C CYS A 513 -29.12 -8.33 -11.67
N VAL A 514 -29.15 -8.10 -10.35
CA VAL A 514 -29.59 -9.07 -9.35
C VAL A 514 -31.02 -8.74 -8.95
N ASP A 515 -31.88 -9.77 -8.97
CA ASP A 515 -33.31 -9.60 -8.64
C ASP A 515 -33.48 -8.99 -7.25
N GLY A 516 -34.29 -7.92 -7.17
CA GLY A 516 -34.57 -7.21 -5.94
C GLY A 516 -33.43 -6.37 -5.35
N ILE A 517 -32.27 -6.22 -6.06
CA ILE A 517 -31.12 -5.44 -5.58
C ILE A 517 -30.82 -4.32 -6.58
N GLY A 518 -30.35 -4.66 -7.78
CA GLY A 518 -29.94 -3.66 -8.76
C GLY A 518 -28.89 -4.20 -9.72
N CYS A 519 -28.32 -3.30 -10.52
CA CYS A 519 -27.42 -3.61 -11.63
C CYS A 519 -25.98 -3.16 -11.38
N SER A 520 -25.05 -3.80 -12.07
CA SER A 520 -23.66 -3.35 -12.24
C SER A 520 -23.57 -2.06 -13.06
N TYR A 521 -22.38 -1.49 -13.15
CA TYR A 521 -22.03 -0.64 -14.29
C TYR A 521 -22.18 -1.41 -15.61
N PRO A 522 -22.46 -0.72 -16.73
CA PRO A 522 -22.45 -1.35 -18.04
C PRO A 522 -21.01 -1.69 -18.48
N PHE A 523 -20.87 -2.83 -19.14
CA PHE A 523 -19.59 -3.32 -19.65
C PHE A 523 -19.74 -3.92 -21.07
N PRO A 524 -18.67 -3.95 -21.88
CA PRO A 524 -18.71 -4.54 -23.20
C PRO A 524 -18.44 -6.05 -23.18
N ILE A 525 -19.03 -6.77 -24.11
CA ILE A 525 -18.50 -8.04 -24.62
C ILE A 525 -18.15 -7.75 -26.08
N ALA A 526 -16.85 -7.72 -26.40
CA ALA A 526 -16.36 -7.29 -27.71
C ALA A 526 -15.02 -7.94 -28.04
N ASP A 527 -14.77 -8.20 -29.33
CA ASP A 527 -13.52 -8.85 -29.79
C ASP A 527 -12.29 -8.01 -29.45
N ASP A 528 -12.42 -6.70 -29.39
CA ASP A 528 -11.34 -5.76 -29.11
C ASP A 528 -11.29 -5.25 -27.67
N ALA A 529 -12.05 -5.84 -26.74
CA ALA A 529 -12.09 -5.39 -25.33
C ALA A 529 -10.68 -5.29 -24.70
N TRP A 530 -9.89 -6.33 -24.84
CA TRP A 530 -8.50 -6.33 -24.35
C TRP A 530 -7.57 -5.42 -25.16
N ALA A 531 -7.82 -5.27 -26.46
CA ALA A 531 -7.02 -4.38 -27.30
C ALA A 531 -7.23 -2.90 -26.93
N GLN A 532 -8.44 -2.51 -26.55
CA GLN A 532 -8.71 -1.17 -26.02
C GLN A 532 -7.99 -0.94 -24.68
N ALA A 533 -8.05 -1.90 -23.75
CA ALA A 533 -7.34 -1.86 -22.49
C ALA A 533 -5.81 -1.77 -22.69
N PHE A 534 -5.26 -2.59 -23.59
CA PHE A 534 -3.84 -2.56 -23.93
C PHE A 534 -3.39 -1.20 -24.46
N ARG A 535 -4.14 -0.62 -25.42
CA ARG A 535 -3.81 0.73 -25.92
C ARG A 535 -3.86 1.78 -24.83
N LEU A 536 -4.81 1.66 -23.88
CA LEU A 536 -4.90 2.55 -22.73
C LEU A 536 -3.65 2.43 -21.84
N SER A 537 -3.19 1.22 -21.53
CA SER A 537 -1.98 1.02 -20.73
C SER A 537 -0.72 1.54 -21.43
N MET A 538 -0.60 1.35 -22.74
CA MET A 538 0.49 1.90 -23.53
C MET A 538 0.45 3.43 -23.61
N LYS A 539 -0.75 4.03 -23.65
CA LYS A 539 -0.90 5.49 -23.52
C LYS A 539 -0.41 6.00 -22.17
N GLY A 540 -0.59 5.23 -21.10
CA GLY A 540 -0.01 5.52 -19.79
C GLY A 540 1.52 5.60 -19.82
N LEU A 541 2.18 4.65 -20.50
CA LEU A 541 3.63 4.68 -20.68
C LEU A 541 4.09 5.93 -21.45
N LEU A 542 3.42 6.27 -22.53
CA LEU A 542 3.70 7.52 -23.27
C LEU A 542 3.64 8.76 -22.34
N HIS A 543 2.68 8.82 -21.45
CA HIS A 543 2.52 9.93 -20.50
C HIS A 543 3.67 10.02 -19.49
N GLN A 544 4.38 8.92 -19.25
CA GLN A 544 5.52 8.86 -18.33
C GLN A 544 6.88 9.04 -19.05
N ARG A 545 6.89 9.26 -20.37
CA ARG A 545 8.15 9.57 -21.09
C ARG A 545 8.75 10.88 -20.61
N SER A 546 9.96 10.86 -20.09
CA SER A 546 10.75 12.06 -19.78
C SER A 546 11.44 12.63 -21.04
N GLY A 547 11.71 13.91 -21.06
CA GLY A 547 12.41 14.59 -22.14
C GLY A 547 11.57 14.88 -23.39
N ILE A 548 10.25 14.80 -23.29
CA ILE A 548 9.29 15.07 -24.37
C ILE A 548 8.17 15.99 -23.92
N ALA A 549 7.73 16.87 -24.80
CA ALA A 549 6.49 17.64 -24.61
C ALA A 549 5.27 16.76 -24.96
N LEU A 550 4.24 16.82 -24.13
CA LEU A 550 2.97 16.15 -24.32
C LEU A 550 1.86 17.14 -24.65
N GLY A 551 0.94 16.76 -25.52
CA GLY A 551 -0.20 17.58 -25.90
C GLY A 551 -0.84 17.12 -27.21
N PRO A 552 -1.89 17.82 -27.67
CA PRO A 552 -2.54 17.53 -28.95
C PRO A 552 -1.56 17.57 -30.15
N PRO A 553 -1.72 16.72 -31.16
CA PRO A 553 -2.81 15.76 -31.33
C PRO A 553 -2.57 14.39 -30.63
N VAL A 554 -1.42 14.18 -29.97
CA VAL A 554 -1.02 12.88 -29.42
C VAL A 554 -1.83 12.52 -28.16
N THR A 555 -2.06 13.51 -27.32
CA THR A 555 -2.82 13.37 -26.07
C THR A 555 -3.46 14.67 -25.65
N ASP A 556 -4.56 14.58 -24.90
CA ASP A 556 -5.19 15.74 -24.27
C ASP A 556 -4.46 16.24 -23.02
N TYR A 557 -3.57 15.42 -22.45
CA TYR A 557 -2.74 15.79 -21.31
C TYR A 557 -1.61 16.71 -21.78
N VAL A 558 -1.51 17.90 -21.20
CA VAL A 558 -0.55 18.91 -21.63
C VAL A 558 0.60 19.02 -20.63
N ARG A 559 1.82 18.80 -21.11
CA ARG A 559 3.05 18.94 -20.34
C ARG A 559 4.16 19.48 -21.21
N PRO A 560 4.90 20.53 -20.80
CA PRO A 560 6.14 20.93 -21.45
C PRO A 560 7.18 19.81 -21.45
N ARG A 561 8.19 19.93 -22.26
CA ARG A 561 9.33 19.01 -22.21
C ARG A 561 10.06 19.17 -20.86
N ASP A 562 10.22 18.08 -20.15
CA ASP A 562 10.83 18.01 -18.82
C ASP A 562 12.29 17.58 -18.90
N MET A 563 13.12 17.94 -17.94
CA MET A 563 14.46 17.45 -17.65
C MET A 563 15.35 17.21 -18.89
N HIS A 564 15.21 18.08 -19.91
CA HIS A 564 15.97 17.97 -21.14
C HIS A 564 17.07 19.04 -21.22
N PRO A 565 18.32 18.69 -21.54
CA PRO A 565 19.43 19.64 -21.57
C PRO A 565 19.24 20.82 -22.53
N ALA A 566 18.49 20.63 -23.63
CA ALA A 566 18.18 21.72 -24.57
C ALA A 566 17.28 22.81 -23.97
N ASP A 567 16.58 22.51 -22.86
CA ASP A 567 15.77 23.47 -22.09
C ASP A 567 16.50 23.97 -20.82
N GLY A 568 17.79 23.62 -20.67
CA GLY A 568 18.64 24.11 -19.59
C GLY A 568 18.74 23.18 -18.39
N ALA A 569 18.10 22.01 -18.41
CA ALA A 569 18.25 21.03 -17.34
C ALA A 569 19.71 20.56 -17.22
N LYS A 570 20.20 20.46 -16.00
CA LYS A 570 21.57 20.04 -15.69
C LYS A 570 21.56 18.69 -15.00
N VAL A 571 22.05 17.69 -15.68
CA VAL A 571 22.29 16.36 -15.13
C VAL A 571 23.77 16.12 -14.99
N TYR A 572 24.21 15.67 -13.83
CA TYR A 572 25.63 15.50 -13.52
C TYR A 572 26.00 14.01 -13.44
N ALA A 573 27.25 13.69 -13.68
CA ALA A 573 27.76 12.36 -13.36
C ALA A 573 27.96 12.22 -11.86
N SER A 574 27.70 11.02 -11.34
CA SER A 574 28.07 10.61 -9.98
C SER A 574 29.18 9.56 -10.01
N GLU A 575 29.90 9.42 -8.90
CA GLU A 575 30.81 8.30 -8.63
C GLU A 575 30.13 7.17 -7.83
N GLY A 576 28.87 7.36 -7.46
CA GLY A 576 28.06 6.37 -6.75
C GLY A 576 27.17 5.57 -7.71
N SER A 577 27.10 4.26 -7.51
CA SER A 577 26.24 3.38 -8.30
C SER A 577 24.94 3.04 -7.58
N GLU A 578 23.93 2.65 -8.33
CA GLU A 578 22.63 2.23 -7.77
C GLU A 578 22.78 1.06 -6.77
N MET A 579 23.74 0.16 -7.00
CA MET A 579 24.01 -0.96 -6.10
C MET A 579 24.58 -0.58 -4.72
N GLU A 580 25.05 0.65 -4.54
CA GLU A 580 25.68 1.12 -3.28
C GLU A 580 24.67 1.75 -2.32
N GLY A 581 23.45 2.01 -2.76
CA GLY A 581 22.38 2.58 -1.91
C GLY A 581 21.66 1.52 -1.08
N GLY A 582 21.21 1.90 0.11
CA GLY A 582 20.45 1.05 1.01
C GLY A 582 18.98 1.46 1.11
N GLY A 583 18.25 1.46 -0.01
CA GLY A 583 16.91 2.05 -0.14
C GLY A 583 16.98 3.50 -0.62
N GLN A 584 15.83 4.10 -0.95
CA GLN A 584 15.75 5.40 -1.63
C GLN A 584 16.48 6.51 -0.87
N ASP A 585 16.23 6.70 0.42
CA ASP A 585 16.98 7.67 1.24
C ASP A 585 18.50 7.42 1.24
N GLY A 586 18.92 6.16 1.13
CA GLY A 586 20.32 5.77 1.01
C GLY A 586 20.91 6.18 -0.33
N LEU A 587 20.15 6.03 -1.41
CA LEU A 587 20.52 6.49 -2.75
C LEU A 587 20.66 8.01 -2.80
N PHE A 588 19.72 8.77 -2.26
CA PHE A 588 19.79 10.23 -2.19
C PHE A 588 21.07 10.70 -1.47
N ARG A 589 21.34 10.16 -0.27
CA ARG A 589 22.56 10.50 0.49
C ARG A 589 23.82 10.10 -0.25
N MET A 590 23.84 8.95 -0.89
CA MET A 590 24.98 8.45 -1.65
C MET A 590 25.26 9.36 -2.85
N LEU A 591 24.24 9.72 -3.63
CA LEU A 591 24.37 10.63 -4.78
C LEU A 591 24.85 12.01 -4.34
N ALA A 592 24.31 12.56 -3.25
CA ALA A 592 24.77 13.82 -2.67
C ALA A 592 26.26 13.78 -2.25
N ALA A 593 26.68 12.67 -1.64
CA ALA A 593 28.06 12.48 -1.15
C ALA A 593 29.06 12.18 -2.30
N ARG A 594 28.60 11.55 -3.38
CA ARG A 594 29.43 11.09 -4.51
C ARG A 594 29.21 11.92 -5.77
N ARG A 595 28.62 13.09 -5.67
CA ARG A 595 28.38 14.00 -6.80
C ARG A 595 29.68 14.49 -7.40
N THR A 596 29.62 14.80 -8.70
CA THR A 596 30.70 15.49 -9.43
C THR A 596 30.15 16.74 -10.11
N ASP A 597 31.03 17.63 -10.56
CA ASP A 597 30.64 18.80 -11.34
C ASP A 597 30.62 18.53 -12.87
N ARG A 598 30.80 17.27 -13.28
CA ARG A 598 30.83 16.86 -14.67
C ARG A 598 29.42 16.69 -15.22
N LEU A 599 29.02 17.57 -16.13
CA LEU A 599 27.72 17.48 -16.82
C LEU A 599 27.65 16.27 -17.76
N ARG A 600 26.45 15.72 -17.87
CA ARG A 600 26.04 14.65 -18.79
C ARG A 600 24.92 15.15 -19.70
N PRO A 601 25.24 15.89 -20.76
CA PRO A 601 24.23 16.45 -21.69
C PRO A 601 23.50 15.36 -22.52
N ASP A 602 23.96 14.16 -22.50
CA ASP A 602 23.36 12.97 -23.10
C ASP A 602 22.36 12.25 -22.19
N ALA A 603 22.28 12.63 -20.90
CA ALA A 603 21.42 12.02 -19.91
C ALA A 603 20.02 12.67 -19.88
N TRP A 604 19.10 12.17 -20.71
CA TRP A 604 17.70 12.58 -20.79
C TRP A 604 16.85 11.47 -21.40
N GLY A 605 15.53 11.53 -21.25
CA GLY A 605 14.62 10.51 -21.75
C GLY A 605 14.35 9.39 -20.76
N GLY A 606 13.91 8.24 -21.26
CA GLY A 606 13.39 7.16 -20.44
C GLY A 606 11.98 7.44 -19.92
N HIS A 607 11.54 6.67 -18.94
CA HIS A 607 10.22 6.84 -18.29
C HIS A 607 10.41 7.21 -16.83
N MET A 608 9.54 8.04 -16.31
CA MET A 608 9.53 8.47 -14.92
C MET A 608 8.63 7.57 -14.08
N ASP A 609 9.07 7.21 -12.90
CA ASP A 609 8.21 6.65 -11.88
C ASP A 609 7.34 7.73 -11.21
N ALA A 610 6.44 7.34 -10.32
CA ALA A 610 5.29 8.10 -9.84
C ALA A 610 5.57 9.51 -9.32
N GLY A 611 6.13 9.56 -8.12
CA GLY A 611 6.18 10.78 -7.32
C GLY A 611 7.54 11.45 -7.28
N ASP A 612 8.59 10.86 -7.85
CA ASP A 612 9.97 11.32 -7.75
C ASP A 612 10.70 11.43 -9.07
N TRP A 613 10.02 11.05 -10.15
CA TRP A 613 10.51 11.20 -11.53
C TRP A 613 11.84 10.47 -11.81
N ASP A 614 12.18 9.52 -10.96
CA ASP A 614 13.41 8.75 -11.10
C ASP A 614 13.37 7.83 -12.32
N ARG A 615 14.53 7.50 -12.83
CA ARG A 615 14.79 6.50 -13.86
C ARG A 615 15.83 5.54 -13.31
N ASN A 616 15.48 4.29 -13.14
CA ASN A 616 16.32 3.30 -12.50
C ASN A 616 16.49 2.03 -13.34
N SER A 617 17.40 1.14 -12.96
CA SER A 617 17.72 -0.06 -13.74
C SER A 617 16.58 -1.09 -13.81
N ALA A 618 15.53 -0.97 -12.99
CA ALA A 618 14.35 -1.82 -13.09
C ALA A 618 13.51 -1.52 -14.34
N HIS A 619 13.59 -0.30 -14.89
CA HIS A 619 12.84 0.08 -16.09
C HIS A 619 13.30 -0.73 -17.32
N PRO A 620 14.56 -0.77 -17.72
CA PRO A 620 14.99 -1.63 -18.84
C PRO A 620 14.76 -3.11 -18.56
N ALA A 621 14.83 -3.55 -17.29
CA ALA A 621 14.44 -4.92 -16.92
C ALA A 621 12.97 -5.21 -17.24
N ALA A 622 12.07 -4.26 -17.00
CA ALA A 622 10.65 -4.42 -17.27
C ALA A 622 10.33 -4.34 -18.77
N MET A 623 11.01 -3.51 -19.54
CA MET A 623 10.84 -3.42 -20.99
C MET A 623 11.07 -4.77 -21.71
N TRP A 624 11.82 -5.67 -21.13
CA TRP A 624 11.96 -7.04 -21.60
C TRP A 624 10.58 -7.71 -21.83
N ASN A 625 9.57 -7.43 -21.00
CA ASN A 625 8.23 -8.00 -21.12
C ASN A 625 7.50 -7.53 -22.39
N LEU A 626 7.66 -6.26 -22.78
CA LEU A 626 7.05 -5.75 -24.01
C LEU A 626 7.72 -6.31 -25.27
N VAL A 627 9.06 -6.46 -25.22
CA VAL A 627 9.78 -7.15 -26.30
C VAL A 627 9.36 -8.62 -26.40
N ASP A 628 9.17 -9.29 -25.23
CA ASP A 628 8.70 -10.67 -25.20
C ASP A 628 7.29 -10.79 -25.77
N LEU A 629 6.39 -9.87 -25.45
CA LEU A 629 5.05 -9.81 -26.02
C LEU A 629 5.08 -9.69 -27.55
N TYR A 630 5.98 -8.87 -28.09
CA TYR A 630 6.18 -8.77 -29.53
C TYR A 630 6.71 -10.09 -30.12
N GLU A 631 7.73 -10.71 -29.50
CA GLU A 631 8.27 -11.99 -29.98
C GLU A 631 7.23 -13.13 -29.93
N LEU A 632 6.28 -13.07 -28.98
CA LEU A 632 5.18 -14.05 -28.87
C LEU A 632 4.15 -13.91 -30.01
N PHE A 633 3.84 -12.69 -30.40
CA PHE A 633 2.77 -12.38 -31.37
C PHE A 633 3.21 -11.29 -32.37
N PRO A 634 4.27 -11.52 -33.18
CA PRO A 634 4.90 -10.45 -33.94
C PRO A 634 3.91 -9.74 -34.88
N ASP A 635 3.13 -10.47 -35.67
CA ASP A 635 2.20 -9.86 -36.63
C ASP A 635 1.08 -9.07 -35.95
N ARG A 636 0.58 -9.58 -34.85
CA ARG A 636 -0.54 -8.95 -34.11
C ARG A 636 -0.09 -7.72 -33.34
N ILE A 637 1.05 -7.78 -32.70
CA ILE A 637 1.61 -6.64 -31.96
C ILE A 637 2.16 -5.58 -32.93
N ALA A 638 2.76 -5.96 -34.05
CA ALA A 638 3.16 -5.01 -35.09
C ALA A 638 1.95 -4.30 -35.74
N ALA A 639 0.76 -4.90 -35.71
CA ALA A 639 -0.45 -4.26 -36.19
C ALA A 639 -1.10 -3.28 -35.19
N VAL A 640 -0.67 -3.27 -33.93
CA VAL A 640 -1.15 -2.32 -32.93
C VAL A 640 -0.69 -0.91 -33.33
N ARG A 641 -1.63 0.04 -33.34
CA ARG A 641 -1.30 1.45 -33.53
C ARG A 641 -1.54 2.21 -32.23
N LEU A 642 -0.54 2.98 -31.86
CA LEU A 642 -0.53 3.84 -30.68
C LEU A 642 -0.55 5.30 -31.14
N ALA A 643 -0.97 6.20 -30.27
CA ALA A 643 -0.89 7.63 -30.50
C ALA A 643 0.55 8.10 -30.16
N LEU A 644 1.48 7.90 -31.07
CA LEU A 644 2.88 8.27 -30.90
C LEU A 644 3.19 9.67 -31.45
N PRO A 645 4.29 10.31 -31.00
CA PRO A 645 4.80 11.54 -31.61
C PRO A 645 5.03 11.40 -33.12
N PRO A 646 4.90 12.49 -33.90
CA PRO A 646 5.01 12.44 -35.35
C PRO A 646 6.36 11.87 -35.87
N ALA A 647 7.42 11.97 -35.10
CA ALA A 647 8.74 11.40 -35.47
C ALA A 647 8.76 9.87 -35.46
N GLU A 648 7.88 9.24 -34.69
CA GLU A 648 7.76 7.78 -34.53
C GLU A 648 6.56 7.24 -35.31
N ALA A 649 5.48 8.02 -35.37
CA ALA A 649 4.26 7.60 -36.06
C ALA A 649 4.49 7.29 -37.54
N GLY A 650 4.27 6.03 -37.90
CA GLY A 650 4.40 5.59 -39.31
C GLY A 650 5.82 5.28 -39.76
N ASN A 651 6.81 5.20 -38.87
CA ASN A 651 8.11 4.62 -39.19
C ASN A 651 7.96 3.10 -39.47
N ALA A 652 9.05 2.42 -39.76
CA ALA A 652 9.05 0.98 -40.06
C ALA A 652 9.02 0.10 -38.79
N ILE A 653 9.23 0.70 -37.62
CA ILE A 653 9.30 0.02 -36.33
C ILE A 653 7.88 -0.16 -35.79
N PRO A 654 7.53 -1.32 -35.25
CA PRO A 654 6.25 -1.48 -34.53
C PRO A 654 6.11 -0.53 -33.36
N ASP A 655 4.96 0.16 -33.26
CA ASP A 655 4.71 1.20 -32.23
C ASP A 655 5.04 0.75 -30.79
N VAL A 656 4.80 -0.52 -30.46
CA VAL A 656 5.16 -1.08 -29.15
C VAL A 656 6.68 -1.13 -28.93
N LEU A 657 7.45 -1.36 -30.00
CA LEU A 657 8.91 -1.33 -29.91
C LEU A 657 9.47 0.09 -29.88
N ASP A 658 8.79 1.09 -30.47
CA ASP A 658 9.15 2.49 -30.29
C ASP A 658 9.06 2.92 -28.80
N GLU A 659 8.06 2.42 -28.06
CA GLU A 659 7.96 2.65 -26.62
C GLU A 659 9.12 2.03 -25.84
N VAL A 660 9.54 0.83 -26.23
CA VAL A 660 10.73 0.17 -25.65
C VAL A 660 11.99 0.94 -25.99
N LEU A 661 12.14 1.39 -27.23
CA LEU A 661 13.28 2.17 -27.70
C LEU A 661 13.42 3.48 -26.92
N TRP A 662 12.31 4.17 -26.64
CA TRP A 662 12.33 5.40 -25.83
C TRP A 662 13.01 5.17 -24.47
N ASN A 663 12.73 4.05 -23.84
CA ASN A 663 13.36 3.70 -22.58
C ASN A 663 14.83 3.32 -22.74
N LEU A 664 15.11 2.33 -23.61
CA LEU A 664 16.44 1.77 -23.73
C LEU A 664 17.46 2.75 -24.33
N ASP A 665 17.03 3.71 -25.12
CA ASP A 665 17.91 4.74 -25.67
C ASP A 665 18.55 5.61 -24.58
N LEU A 666 17.85 5.87 -23.48
CA LEU A 666 18.47 6.51 -22.33
C LEU A 666 19.68 5.70 -21.87
N TYR A 667 19.49 4.42 -21.54
CA TYR A 667 20.58 3.57 -21.02
C TYR A 667 21.69 3.34 -22.03
N ARG A 668 21.39 3.32 -23.32
CA ARG A 668 22.37 3.28 -24.39
C ARG A 668 23.23 4.54 -24.43
N ARG A 669 22.68 5.72 -24.20
CA ARG A 669 23.43 6.98 -24.04
C ARG A 669 24.21 7.04 -22.74
N LEU A 670 23.70 6.40 -21.67
CA LEU A 670 24.43 6.28 -20.40
C LEU A 670 25.57 5.26 -20.45
N GLN A 671 25.69 4.49 -21.52
CA GLN A 671 26.81 3.55 -21.70
C GLN A 671 28.13 4.28 -21.91
N HIS A 672 29.11 4.00 -21.08
CA HIS A 672 30.46 4.52 -21.20
C HIS A 672 31.19 3.88 -22.36
N SER A 673 32.29 4.52 -22.83
CA SER A 673 33.10 4.02 -23.95
C SER A 673 33.72 2.64 -23.70
N ASP A 674 34.00 2.32 -22.44
CA ASP A 674 34.48 1.00 -21.98
C ASP A 674 33.38 -0.06 -21.89
N GLY A 675 32.11 0.32 -22.02
CA GLY A 675 30.95 -0.58 -22.03
C GLY A 675 30.05 -0.54 -20.80
N GLY A 676 30.51 0.01 -19.69
CA GLY A 676 29.73 0.09 -18.45
C GLY A 676 28.48 0.96 -18.62
N VAL A 677 27.35 0.54 -18.08
CA VAL A 677 26.06 1.24 -18.15
C VAL A 677 25.66 1.80 -16.80
N GLY A 678 25.34 3.10 -16.75
CA GLY A 678 24.81 3.76 -15.57
C GLY A 678 23.40 3.31 -15.25
N GLY A 679 23.05 3.22 -13.94
CA GLY A 679 21.77 2.70 -13.47
C GLY A 679 20.55 3.56 -13.79
N GLY A 680 20.75 4.78 -14.30
CA GLY A 680 19.68 5.72 -14.62
C GLY A 680 19.96 7.12 -14.10
N ILE A 681 18.90 7.90 -13.88
CA ILE A 681 18.97 9.30 -13.40
C ILE A 681 18.12 9.42 -12.15
N GLU A 682 18.65 10.07 -11.13
CA GLU A 682 17.98 10.29 -9.86
C GLU A 682 18.35 11.67 -9.29
N SER A 683 17.48 12.22 -8.46
CA SER A 683 17.74 13.41 -7.66
C SER A 683 18.35 13.07 -6.29
N THR A 684 18.61 14.06 -5.47
CA THR A 684 19.18 13.90 -4.13
C THR A 684 18.13 13.97 -3.02
N ALA A 685 16.85 14.08 -3.41
CA ALA A 685 15.70 14.09 -2.51
C ALA A 685 14.42 13.86 -3.33
N HIS A 686 13.29 13.65 -2.66
CA HIS A 686 11.98 13.73 -3.30
C HIS A 686 11.71 15.14 -3.85
N PRO A 687 10.87 15.27 -4.91
CA PRO A 687 10.59 16.55 -5.55
C PRO A 687 10.13 17.61 -4.56
N ARG A 688 10.57 18.86 -4.80
CA ARG A 688 10.17 19.99 -3.96
C ARG A 688 8.68 20.28 -4.13
N PRO A 689 7.93 20.45 -3.03
CA PRO A 689 6.51 20.76 -3.09
C PRO A 689 6.23 22.00 -3.96
N GLY A 690 5.28 21.86 -4.88
CA GLY A 690 4.87 22.94 -5.80
C GLY A 690 5.63 22.98 -7.11
N GLU A 691 6.67 22.17 -7.31
CA GLU A 691 7.36 22.03 -8.59
C GLU A 691 6.72 20.91 -9.43
N ALA A 692 6.64 21.13 -10.74
CA ALA A 692 6.34 20.11 -11.73
C ALA A 692 7.63 19.57 -12.34
N SER A 693 7.57 18.42 -13.02
CA SER A 693 8.76 17.71 -13.56
C SER A 693 9.67 18.59 -14.45
N TRP A 694 9.09 19.52 -15.20
CA TRP A 694 9.87 20.47 -16.02
C TRP A 694 10.41 21.67 -15.22
N GLN A 695 10.15 21.74 -13.94
CA GLN A 695 10.59 22.79 -13.02
C GLN A 695 11.57 22.25 -11.98
N GLU A 696 11.92 20.98 -12.09
CA GLU A 696 12.81 20.28 -11.15
C GLU A 696 14.07 21.10 -10.85
N SER A 697 14.20 21.50 -9.61
CA SER A 697 15.34 22.31 -9.13
C SER A 697 16.33 21.51 -8.26
N LEU A 698 16.04 20.25 -7.95
CA LEU A 698 16.97 19.39 -7.23
C LEU A 698 18.19 19.02 -8.10
N PHE A 699 19.26 18.64 -7.44
CA PHE A 699 20.48 18.19 -8.09
C PHE A 699 20.27 16.80 -8.71
N LEU A 700 20.20 16.75 -10.04
CA LEU A 700 20.04 15.51 -10.80
C LEU A 700 21.40 14.85 -11.10
N SER A 701 21.48 13.55 -10.91
CA SER A 701 22.70 12.78 -11.18
C SER A 701 22.40 11.50 -11.97
N VAL A 702 23.35 11.12 -12.81
CA VAL A 702 23.43 9.76 -13.39
C VAL A 702 24.18 8.88 -12.39
N TYR A 703 23.65 7.71 -12.09
CA TYR A 703 24.39 6.69 -11.36
C TYR A 703 25.64 6.24 -12.12
N ALA A 704 26.75 6.04 -11.42
CA ALA A 704 27.93 5.43 -12.01
C ALA A 704 27.62 4.03 -12.54
N PRO A 705 28.32 3.56 -13.58
CA PRO A 705 28.14 2.21 -14.08
C PRO A 705 28.37 1.15 -13.02
N ASP A 706 27.51 0.16 -13.00
CA ASP A 706 27.65 -1.03 -12.16
C ASP A 706 27.33 -2.32 -12.91
N PRO A 707 27.78 -3.49 -12.39
CA PRO A 707 27.56 -4.76 -13.05
C PRO A 707 26.09 -5.13 -13.21
N ARG A 708 25.21 -4.77 -12.25
CA ARG A 708 23.79 -5.09 -12.27
C ARG A 708 23.08 -4.36 -13.41
N ALA A 709 23.20 -3.04 -13.43
CA ALA A 709 22.61 -2.22 -14.48
C ALA A 709 23.12 -2.62 -15.87
N SER A 710 24.42 -2.93 -15.98
CA SER A 710 25.04 -3.34 -17.23
C SER A 710 24.53 -4.71 -17.71
N PHE A 711 24.36 -5.72 -16.85
CA PHE A 711 23.76 -7.01 -17.24
C PHE A 711 22.29 -6.87 -17.59
N ILE A 712 21.51 -6.08 -16.85
CA ILE A 712 20.08 -5.83 -17.12
C ILE A 712 19.94 -5.20 -18.51
N TYR A 713 20.72 -4.16 -18.79
CA TYR A 713 20.73 -3.51 -20.10
C TYR A 713 21.15 -4.50 -21.20
N ALA A 714 22.23 -5.27 -21.00
CA ALA A 714 22.70 -6.25 -21.97
C ALA A 714 21.63 -7.28 -22.34
N ALA A 715 20.86 -7.77 -21.34
CA ALA A 715 19.77 -8.71 -21.56
C ALA A 715 18.68 -8.12 -22.46
N THR A 716 18.16 -6.95 -22.09
CA THR A 716 17.03 -6.35 -22.79
C THR A 716 17.45 -5.81 -24.17
N ALA A 717 18.64 -5.23 -24.28
CA ALA A 717 19.20 -4.75 -25.54
C ALA A 717 19.47 -5.89 -26.54
N ALA A 718 19.96 -7.05 -26.07
CA ALA A 718 20.16 -8.24 -26.93
C ALA A 718 18.80 -8.78 -27.41
N LYS A 719 17.79 -8.82 -26.56
CA LYS A 719 16.44 -9.22 -26.94
C LYS A 719 15.80 -8.25 -27.93
N LEU A 720 15.86 -6.95 -27.64
CA LEU A 720 15.35 -5.90 -28.53
C LEU A 720 16.03 -5.96 -29.91
N SER A 721 17.34 -6.20 -29.95
CA SER A 721 18.08 -6.31 -31.23
C SER A 721 17.53 -7.42 -32.12
N ARG A 722 17.04 -8.55 -31.56
CA ARG A 722 16.38 -9.59 -32.38
C ARG A 722 15.02 -9.11 -32.90
N ALA A 723 14.24 -8.44 -32.04
CA ALA A 723 12.95 -7.93 -32.43
C ALA A 723 13.00 -6.88 -33.53
N LEU A 724 14.11 -6.13 -33.63
CA LEU A 724 14.34 -5.09 -34.62
C LEU A 724 14.86 -5.63 -35.97
N ASP A 725 15.34 -6.88 -36.07
CA ASP A 725 15.95 -7.40 -37.28
C ASP A 725 15.07 -7.28 -38.54
N ALA A 726 13.74 -7.35 -38.37
CA ALA A 726 12.75 -7.25 -39.44
C ALA A 726 12.42 -5.80 -39.83
N SER A 727 12.57 -4.84 -38.93
CA SER A 727 12.14 -3.44 -39.14
C SER A 727 13.31 -2.48 -39.34
N ASP A 728 14.42 -2.63 -38.60
CA ASP A 728 15.63 -1.82 -38.74
C ASP A 728 16.88 -2.64 -38.38
N ARG A 729 17.47 -3.24 -39.38
CA ARG A 729 18.68 -4.09 -39.22
C ARG A 729 19.92 -3.30 -38.74
N ALA A 730 20.04 -2.03 -39.09
CA ALA A 730 21.16 -1.21 -38.64
C ALA A 730 21.04 -0.90 -37.14
N LEU A 731 19.88 -0.52 -36.70
CA LEU A 731 19.58 -0.28 -35.28
C LEU A 731 19.69 -1.58 -34.48
N ALA A 732 19.19 -2.70 -35.02
CA ALA A 732 19.35 -4.03 -34.43
C ALA A 732 20.82 -4.35 -34.18
N GLY A 733 21.69 -4.12 -35.19
CA GLY A 733 23.12 -4.31 -35.05
C GLY A 733 23.77 -3.40 -34.01
N ALA A 734 23.33 -2.14 -33.91
CA ALA A 734 23.84 -1.20 -32.93
C ALA A 734 23.49 -1.65 -31.48
N TYR A 735 22.26 -2.12 -31.25
CA TYR A 735 21.85 -2.64 -29.94
C TYR A 735 22.57 -3.95 -29.60
N ALA A 736 22.77 -4.85 -30.56
CA ALA A 736 23.54 -6.07 -30.33
C ALA A 736 24.98 -5.78 -29.90
N ALA A 737 25.65 -4.85 -30.59
CA ALA A 737 27.01 -4.43 -30.26
C ALA A 737 27.11 -3.75 -28.90
N SER A 738 26.12 -2.92 -28.57
CA SER A 738 26.02 -2.25 -27.27
C SER A 738 25.77 -3.25 -26.12
N ALA A 739 24.86 -4.22 -26.32
CA ALA A 739 24.61 -5.30 -25.38
C ALA A 739 25.88 -6.13 -25.08
N ARG A 740 26.67 -6.46 -26.14
CA ARG A 740 27.92 -7.18 -25.96
C ARG A 740 28.93 -6.40 -25.12
N LYS A 741 29.10 -5.10 -25.40
CA LYS A 741 30.02 -4.24 -24.63
C LYS A 741 29.58 -4.15 -23.16
N ALA A 742 28.30 -4.02 -22.90
CA ALA A 742 27.75 -3.98 -21.52
C ALA A 742 28.03 -5.29 -20.78
N TRP A 743 27.83 -6.43 -21.45
CA TRP A 743 28.17 -7.74 -20.91
C TRP A 743 29.65 -7.87 -20.57
N ASP A 744 30.53 -7.55 -21.54
CA ASP A 744 31.97 -7.71 -21.37
C ASP A 744 32.47 -6.87 -20.18
N TRP A 745 31.99 -5.64 -20.06
CA TRP A 745 32.31 -4.76 -18.94
C TRP A 745 31.80 -5.34 -17.61
N ALA A 746 30.52 -5.73 -17.53
CA ALA A 746 29.91 -6.26 -16.31
C ALA A 746 30.62 -7.53 -15.84
N ALA A 747 30.94 -8.46 -16.76
CA ALA A 747 31.66 -9.69 -16.45
C ALA A 747 33.04 -9.40 -15.84
N ALA A 748 33.78 -8.44 -16.44
CA ALA A 748 35.11 -8.04 -15.96
C ALA A 748 35.09 -7.35 -14.59
N HIS A 749 34.02 -6.61 -14.27
CA HIS A 749 33.94 -5.76 -13.06
C HIS A 749 33.23 -6.40 -11.86
N THR A 750 32.45 -7.47 -12.07
CA THR A 750 31.66 -8.15 -11.00
C THR A 750 32.49 -8.54 -9.80
N ALA A 751 33.65 -9.22 -10.00
CA ALA A 751 34.50 -9.67 -8.91
C ALA A 751 35.06 -8.50 -8.09
N GLY A 752 35.54 -7.46 -8.77
CA GLY A 752 36.04 -6.24 -8.12
C GLY A 752 34.97 -5.47 -7.36
N PHE A 753 33.74 -5.44 -7.88
CA PHE A 753 32.61 -4.83 -7.18
C PHE A 753 32.28 -5.59 -5.90
N LEU A 754 32.11 -6.90 -5.98
CA LEU A 754 31.80 -7.75 -4.82
C LEU A 754 32.91 -7.71 -3.74
N ALA A 755 34.18 -7.60 -4.15
CA ALA A 755 35.31 -7.52 -3.21
C ALA A 755 35.27 -6.25 -2.32
N ARG A 756 34.65 -5.18 -2.80
CA ARG A 756 34.50 -3.92 -2.03
C ARG A 756 33.40 -3.96 -0.99
N LEU A 757 32.48 -4.93 -1.08
CA LEU A 757 31.36 -5.04 -0.16
C LEU A 757 31.76 -5.76 1.14
N GLY A 758 31.20 -5.31 2.25
CA GLY A 758 31.27 -6.02 3.52
C GLY A 758 30.62 -7.41 3.42
N GLU A 759 31.05 -8.35 4.25
CA GLU A 759 30.62 -9.76 4.21
C GLU A 759 29.08 -9.92 4.22
N LYS A 760 28.37 -9.14 5.04
CA LYS A 760 26.90 -9.17 5.17
C LYS A 760 26.17 -8.80 3.87
N ALA A 761 26.71 -7.87 3.09
CA ALA A 761 26.11 -7.41 1.83
C ALA A 761 26.54 -8.27 0.63
N ARG A 762 27.71 -8.89 0.70
CA ARG A 762 28.35 -9.59 -0.44
C ARG A 762 27.51 -10.74 -0.98
N ARG A 763 26.99 -11.61 -0.10
CA ARG A 763 26.24 -12.79 -0.53
C ARG A 763 24.93 -12.45 -1.22
N PRO A 764 24.03 -11.64 -0.65
CA PRO A 764 22.80 -11.23 -1.33
C PRO A 764 23.07 -10.55 -2.68
N MET A 765 24.15 -9.74 -2.75
CA MET A 765 24.51 -9.04 -3.98
C MET A 765 25.08 -9.99 -5.03
N ALA A 766 25.86 -10.98 -4.63
CA ALA A 766 26.34 -12.00 -5.55
C ALA A 766 25.21 -12.85 -6.15
N ASP A 767 24.19 -13.15 -5.34
CA ASP A 767 22.99 -13.84 -5.82
C ASP A 767 22.20 -12.99 -6.82
N ASP A 768 22.01 -11.69 -6.54
CA ASP A 768 21.33 -10.76 -7.46
C ASP A 768 22.11 -10.63 -8.79
N LEU A 769 23.43 -10.44 -8.73
CA LEU A 769 24.28 -10.38 -9.91
C LEU A 769 24.27 -11.69 -10.71
N ARG A 770 24.27 -12.86 -10.05
CA ARG A 770 24.11 -14.16 -10.74
C ARG A 770 22.80 -14.20 -11.53
N ASP A 771 21.71 -13.72 -10.94
CA ASP A 771 20.38 -13.82 -11.52
C ASP A 771 20.23 -12.92 -12.76
N VAL A 772 20.70 -11.66 -12.70
CA VAL A 772 20.67 -10.77 -13.86
C VAL A 772 21.68 -11.20 -14.95
N ARG A 773 22.84 -11.72 -14.56
CA ARG A 773 23.84 -12.30 -15.45
C ARG A 773 23.29 -13.51 -16.20
N ASN A 774 22.52 -14.36 -15.53
CA ASN A 774 21.87 -15.52 -16.14
C ASN A 774 20.95 -15.12 -17.30
N LEU A 775 20.10 -14.12 -17.13
CA LEU A 775 19.21 -13.63 -18.17
C LEU A 775 20.01 -13.01 -19.33
N ALA A 776 21.03 -12.22 -19.02
CA ALA A 776 21.88 -11.58 -20.05
C ALA A 776 22.62 -12.63 -20.90
N ALA A 777 23.18 -13.66 -20.27
CA ALA A 777 23.80 -14.79 -20.96
C ALA A 777 22.81 -15.49 -21.89
N PHE A 778 21.59 -15.76 -21.40
CA PHE A 778 20.54 -16.38 -22.22
C PHE A 778 20.18 -15.53 -23.45
N GLU A 779 19.95 -14.24 -23.29
CA GLU A 779 19.52 -13.36 -24.38
C GLU A 779 20.66 -13.12 -25.40
N LEU A 780 21.90 -13.02 -24.93
CA LEU A 780 23.08 -12.94 -25.81
C LEU A 780 23.30 -14.23 -26.58
N TRP A 781 23.15 -15.40 -25.95
CA TRP A 781 23.15 -16.67 -26.66
C TRP A 781 22.08 -16.71 -27.76
N ARG A 782 20.86 -16.32 -27.45
CA ARG A 782 19.75 -16.25 -28.39
C ARG A 782 20.04 -15.28 -29.56
N ARG A 783 20.80 -14.22 -29.32
CA ARG A 783 21.17 -13.22 -30.33
C ARG A 783 22.31 -13.68 -31.21
N THR A 784 23.35 -14.30 -30.62
CA THR A 784 24.62 -14.54 -31.29
C THR A 784 24.84 -15.98 -31.72
N GLY A 785 24.21 -16.94 -31.03
CA GLY A 785 24.48 -18.37 -31.17
C GLY A 785 25.81 -18.84 -30.54
N GLU A 786 26.57 -17.94 -29.91
CA GLU A 786 27.87 -18.26 -29.31
C GLU A 786 27.71 -19.21 -28.10
N ALA A 787 28.37 -20.38 -28.16
CA ALA A 787 28.28 -21.41 -27.12
C ALA A 787 28.71 -20.89 -25.73
N ALA A 788 29.67 -19.98 -25.66
CA ALA A 788 30.18 -19.42 -24.41
C ALA A 788 29.05 -18.76 -23.57
N PHE A 789 28.09 -18.10 -24.19
CA PHE A 789 26.94 -17.54 -23.47
C PHE A 789 25.97 -18.60 -22.94
N HIS A 790 25.78 -19.69 -23.69
CA HIS A 790 24.97 -20.80 -23.20
C HIS A 790 25.66 -21.54 -22.04
N ASP A 791 26.97 -21.69 -22.10
CA ASP A 791 27.76 -22.27 -21.01
C ASP A 791 27.70 -21.40 -19.76
N GLU A 792 27.74 -20.08 -19.91
CA GLU A 792 27.53 -19.12 -18.80
C GLU A 792 26.09 -19.20 -18.22
N PHE A 793 25.08 -19.30 -19.07
CA PHE A 793 23.71 -19.55 -18.63
C PHE A 793 23.63 -20.83 -17.80
N ARG A 794 24.22 -21.93 -18.28
CA ARG A 794 24.28 -23.21 -17.57
C ARG A 794 24.99 -23.12 -16.21
N ALA A 795 26.05 -22.34 -16.15
CA ALA A 795 26.83 -22.13 -14.92
C ALA A 795 26.08 -21.31 -13.85
N THR A 796 25.16 -20.44 -14.27
CA THR A 796 24.48 -19.49 -13.39
C THR A 796 23.01 -19.82 -13.14
N THR A 797 22.43 -20.80 -13.87
CA THR A 797 21.00 -21.09 -13.79
C THR A 797 20.62 -21.84 -12.50
N LEU A 798 19.50 -21.42 -11.90
CA LEU A 798 18.86 -22.11 -10.78
C LEU A 798 18.04 -23.33 -11.23
N LEU A 799 17.85 -23.53 -12.53
CA LEU A 799 17.20 -24.74 -13.07
C LEU A 799 18.03 -26.00 -12.83
N ALA A 800 19.34 -25.90 -12.66
CA ALA A 800 20.24 -26.99 -12.38
C ALA A 800 20.48 -27.26 -10.88
N VAL A 801 19.88 -26.42 -10.01
CA VAL A 801 20.09 -26.46 -8.55
C VAL A 801 18.89 -27.13 -7.88
N GLU A 802 19.13 -28.22 -7.17
CA GLU A 802 18.07 -28.86 -6.38
C GLU A 802 17.53 -27.89 -5.33
N GLY A 803 16.19 -27.69 -5.32
CA GLY A 803 15.54 -26.69 -4.47
C GLY A 803 15.85 -25.25 -4.82
N GLY A 804 16.41 -24.97 -5.99
CA GLY A 804 16.71 -23.62 -6.45
C GLY A 804 15.47 -22.71 -6.53
N GLU A 805 15.60 -21.48 -6.08
CA GLU A 805 14.52 -20.47 -6.14
C GLU A 805 14.37 -19.93 -7.58
N ILE A 806 13.90 -20.78 -8.50
CA ILE A 806 13.81 -20.49 -9.95
C ILE A 806 13.03 -19.20 -10.23
N LEU A 807 12.09 -18.84 -9.36
CA LEU A 807 11.33 -17.60 -9.45
C LEU A 807 12.24 -16.36 -9.60
N ARG A 808 13.40 -16.34 -8.98
CA ARG A 808 14.40 -15.26 -9.09
C ARG A 808 14.93 -15.09 -10.53
N GLN A 809 14.95 -16.18 -11.31
CA GLN A 809 15.36 -16.21 -12.72
C GLN A 809 14.18 -16.45 -13.67
N ARG A 810 12.96 -16.03 -13.26
CA ARG A 810 11.71 -16.32 -13.97
C ARG A 810 11.78 -16.04 -15.47
N LYS A 811 12.27 -14.87 -15.88
CA LYS A 811 12.33 -14.48 -17.30
C LYS A 811 13.17 -15.45 -18.13
N ALA A 812 14.32 -15.84 -17.62
CA ALA A 812 15.15 -16.85 -18.25
C ALA A 812 14.47 -18.22 -18.26
N ALA A 813 13.86 -18.63 -17.15
CA ALA A 813 13.19 -19.92 -17.02
C ALA A 813 12.00 -20.06 -17.99
N VAL A 814 11.10 -19.08 -18.07
CA VAL A 814 9.95 -19.12 -18.99
C VAL A 814 10.39 -19.06 -20.46
N SER A 815 11.48 -18.36 -20.76
CA SER A 815 12.04 -18.31 -22.09
C SER A 815 12.70 -19.63 -22.47
N TYR A 816 13.43 -20.25 -21.53
CA TYR A 816 14.08 -21.55 -21.76
C TYR A 816 13.05 -22.67 -21.91
N ALA A 817 11.96 -22.65 -21.15
CA ALA A 817 10.85 -23.61 -21.25
C ALA A 817 10.22 -23.64 -22.66
N ARG A 818 10.24 -22.49 -23.37
CA ARG A 818 9.65 -22.31 -24.70
C ARG A 818 10.62 -22.63 -25.85
N LEU A 819 11.86 -22.97 -25.57
CA LEU A 819 12.81 -23.31 -26.63
C LEU A 819 12.29 -24.48 -27.45
N PRO A 820 12.43 -24.43 -28.79
CA PRO A 820 12.12 -25.56 -29.64
C PRO A 820 12.90 -26.81 -29.27
N ASP A 821 12.37 -27.97 -29.63
CA ASP A 821 13.07 -29.23 -29.41
C ASP A 821 14.38 -29.24 -30.23
N GLY A 822 15.42 -29.73 -29.61
CA GLY A 822 16.80 -29.72 -30.21
C GLY A 822 17.59 -28.45 -29.92
N GLN A 823 16.99 -27.40 -29.36
CA GLN A 823 17.72 -26.20 -28.91
C GLN A 823 17.97 -26.24 -27.39
N GLY A 824 19.16 -25.82 -26.99
CA GLY A 824 19.59 -25.78 -25.59
C GLY A 824 19.73 -27.17 -24.96
N ASP A 825 19.85 -27.19 -23.65
CA ASP A 825 19.93 -28.42 -22.85
C ASP A 825 18.51 -28.99 -22.60
N ALA A 826 18.32 -30.26 -22.99
CA ALA A 826 17.01 -30.92 -22.87
C ALA A 826 16.56 -31.12 -21.44
N ALA A 827 17.48 -31.39 -20.51
CA ALA A 827 17.16 -31.58 -19.09
C ALA A 827 16.76 -30.25 -18.45
N LEU A 828 17.50 -29.17 -18.68
CA LEU A 828 17.16 -27.83 -18.18
C LEU A 828 15.81 -27.36 -18.76
N ARG A 829 15.54 -27.65 -20.03
CA ARG A 829 14.26 -27.32 -20.65
C ARG A 829 13.10 -28.09 -20.00
N ALA A 830 13.29 -29.37 -19.70
CA ALA A 830 12.30 -30.17 -18.99
C ALA A 830 12.03 -29.62 -17.57
N THR A 831 13.08 -29.30 -16.83
CA THR A 831 12.98 -28.68 -15.50
C THR A 831 12.24 -27.34 -15.57
N ALA A 832 12.58 -26.49 -16.54
CA ALA A 832 11.94 -25.19 -16.74
C ALA A 832 10.42 -25.33 -17.05
N ARG A 833 10.05 -26.30 -17.92
CA ARG A 833 8.64 -26.60 -18.23
C ARG A 833 7.89 -27.11 -16.98
N GLN A 834 8.49 -28.03 -16.24
CA GLN A 834 7.89 -28.58 -15.01
C GLN A 834 7.67 -27.48 -13.98
N TRP A 835 8.69 -26.66 -13.73
CA TRP A 835 8.58 -25.53 -12.82
C TRP A 835 7.49 -24.54 -13.26
N LEU A 836 7.43 -24.18 -14.54
CA LEU A 836 6.47 -23.24 -15.07
C LEU A 836 5.03 -23.73 -14.87
N ILE A 837 4.76 -24.99 -15.19
CA ILE A 837 3.43 -25.56 -15.01
C ILE A 837 3.06 -25.60 -13.51
N LYS A 838 3.99 -26.06 -12.66
CA LYS A 838 3.76 -26.06 -11.21
C LYS A 838 3.47 -24.64 -10.68
N ALA A 839 4.27 -23.67 -11.06
CA ALA A 839 4.09 -22.30 -10.61
C ALA A 839 2.74 -21.72 -11.07
N ALA A 840 2.30 -22.06 -12.28
CA ALA A 840 1.00 -21.66 -12.81
C ALA A 840 -0.15 -22.35 -12.04
N ASP A 841 -0.04 -23.65 -11.76
CA ASP A 841 -1.03 -24.38 -10.96
C ASP A 841 -1.10 -23.86 -9.52
N ASP A 842 0.04 -23.56 -8.89
CA ASP A 842 0.10 -22.95 -7.56
C ASP A 842 -0.60 -21.58 -7.54
N SER A 843 -0.40 -20.76 -8.59
CA SER A 843 -1.07 -19.46 -8.74
C SER A 843 -2.58 -19.60 -8.88
N LEU A 844 -3.06 -20.59 -9.65
CA LEU A 844 -4.48 -20.87 -9.77
C LEU A 844 -5.07 -21.38 -8.45
N ALA A 845 -4.38 -22.30 -7.77
CA ALA A 845 -4.81 -22.81 -6.47
C ALA A 845 -4.91 -21.69 -5.42
N PHE A 846 -3.98 -20.74 -5.44
CA PHE A 846 -4.07 -19.57 -4.58
C PHE A 846 -5.31 -18.72 -4.89
N ALA A 847 -5.57 -18.44 -6.16
CA ALA A 847 -6.72 -17.69 -6.60
C ALA A 847 -8.06 -18.40 -6.33
N ASP A 848 -8.08 -19.74 -6.39
CA ASP A 848 -9.26 -20.54 -6.06
C ASP A 848 -9.61 -20.52 -4.57
N GLY A 849 -8.64 -20.22 -3.72
CA GLY A 849 -8.82 -20.14 -2.27
C GLY A 849 -9.18 -18.74 -1.76
N ASN A 850 -9.49 -17.77 -2.63
CA ASN A 850 -10.01 -16.46 -2.23
C ASN A 850 -11.19 -16.04 -3.10
N ALA A 851 -12.07 -15.23 -2.53
CA ALA A 851 -13.37 -14.92 -3.13
C ALA A 851 -13.28 -14.20 -4.49
N LEU A 852 -12.33 -13.29 -4.64
CA LEU A 852 -12.21 -12.45 -5.83
C LEU A 852 -11.24 -13.00 -6.88
N GLY A 853 -10.64 -14.16 -6.60
CA GLY A 853 -9.69 -14.77 -7.52
C GLY A 853 -8.40 -13.97 -7.71
N ILE A 854 -8.01 -13.24 -6.67
CA ILE A 854 -6.75 -12.49 -6.65
C ILE A 854 -5.59 -13.48 -6.70
N THR A 855 -4.72 -13.34 -7.69
CA THR A 855 -3.50 -14.13 -7.82
C THR A 855 -2.35 -13.39 -7.15
N VAL A 856 -1.70 -14.00 -6.18
CA VAL A 856 -0.40 -13.56 -5.65
C VAL A 856 0.59 -14.70 -5.76
N CYS A 857 1.85 -14.36 -5.78
CA CYS A 857 2.88 -15.31 -6.07
C CYS A 857 3.33 -16.09 -4.88
N VAL A 858 3.29 -15.47 -3.74
CA VAL A 858 3.77 -16.03 -2.48
C VAL A 858 2.70 -15.79 -1.43
N PRO A 859 2.02 -16.82 -0.94
CA PRO A 859 0.91 -16.69 -0.01
C PRO A 859 1.24 -15.93 1.28
N GLN A 860 2.52 -15.88 1.66
CA GLN A 860 2.99 -15.22 2.87
C GLN A 860 3.30 -13.73 2.68
N LEU A 861 3.36 -13.25 1.44
CA LEU A 861 3.54 -11.82 1.22
C LEU A 861 2.20 -11.10 1.41
N PRO A 862 2.16 -10.09 2.28
CA PRO A 862 1.01 -9.22 2.31
C PRO A 862 0.92 -8.49 0.97
N PRO A 863 -0.27 -8.31 0.41
CA PRO A 863 -0.41 -7.44 -0.74
C PRO A 863 -0.05 -6.03 -0.31
N MET A 864 1.06 -5.54 -0.79
CA MET A 864 1.40 -4.11 -0.73
C MET A 864 0.72 -3.42 -1.89
N GLY A 865 -0.58 -3.12 -1.71
CA GLY A 865 -1.34 -2.37 -2.68
C GLY A 865 -1.11 -2.83 -4.12
N PHE A 866 -1.53 -4.01 -4.48
CA PHE A 866 -1.40 -4.47 -5.85
C PHE A 866 -2.63 -5.28 -6.24
N VAL A 867 -2.73 -5.61 -7.46
CA VAL A 867 -3.92 -6.10 -8.08
C VAL A 867 -3.75 -7.50 -8.67
N GLY A 868 -3.34 -8.42 -7.85
CA GLY A 868 -3.48 -9.83 -8.12
C GLY A 868 -2.50 -10.46 -9.13
N TYR A 869 -2.20 -9.89 -10.26
CA TYR A 869 -1.32 -10.48 -11.25
C TYR A 869 0.10 -9.89 -11.30
N PHE A 870 0.34 -8.86 -10.53
CA PHE A 870 1.69 -8.32 -10.34
C PHE A 870 1.90 -7.87 -8.89
N ALA A 871 2.34 -8.75 -8.06
CA ALA A 871 3.05 -8.38 -6.85
C ALA A 871 4.41 -7.78 -7.25
N THR A 872 5.36 -7.67 -6.38
CA THR A 872 6.68 -7.20 -6.80
C THR A 872 7.27 -8.08 -7.93
N PRO A 873 8.02 -7.52 -8.87
CA PRO A 873 8.55 -8.27 -10.01
C PRO A 873 9.38 -9.48 -9.61
N GLU A 874 10.05 -9.41 -8.48
CA GLU A 874 10.92 -10.46 -7.96
C GLU A 874 10.13 -11.64 -7.39
N THR A 875 8.91 -11.39 -6.95
CA THR A 875 8.10 -12.38 -6.24
C THR A 875 6.86 -12.81 -6.99
N SER A 876 6.53 -12.14 -8.11
CA SER A 876 5.31 -12.42 -8.84
C SER A 876 5.43 -13.66 -9.73
N VAL A 877 4.56 -14.66 -9.52
CA VAL A 877 4.31 -15.76 -10.45
C VAL A 877 3.16 -15.47 -11.41
N GLY A 878 2.39 -14.41 -11.21
CA GLY A 878 1.28 -14.07 -12.10
C GLY A 878 1.62 -14.13 -13.58
N PRO A 879 2.75 -13.57 -14.05
CA PRO A 879 3.17 -13.69 -15.44
C PRO A 879 3.47 -15.10 -15.97
N VAL A 880 3.45 -16.14 -15.16
CA VAL A 880 3.65 -17.52 -15.63
C VAL A 880 2.41 -18.12 -16.32
N LEU A 881 1.22 -17.65 -15.96
CA LEU A 881 -0.03 -18.13 -16.57
C LEU A 881 -0.06 -18.00 -18.11
N PRO A 882 0.36 -16.86 -18.71
CA PRO A 882 0.47 -16.72 -20.16
C PRO A 882 1.36 -17.79 -20.80
N TYR A 883 2.49 -18.06 -20.18
CA TYR A 883 3.46 -19.02 -20.70
C TYR A 883 3.03 -20.47 -20.51
N ALA A 884 2.35 -20.79 -19.42
CA ALA A 884 1.75 -22.09 -19.21
C ALA A 884 0.67 -22.39 -20.27
N TRP A 885 -0.18 -21.38 -20.57
CA TRP A 885 -1.17 -21.51 -21.64
C TRP A 885 -0.52 -21.72 -23.01
N LEU A 886 0.56 -20.99 -23.33
CA LEU A 886 1.30 -21.17 -24.60
C LEU A 886 1.89 -22.57 -24.75
N LEU A 887 2.30 -23.20 -23.64
CA LEU A 887 2.87 -24.55 -23.67
C LEU A 887 1.83 -25.65 -23.76
N THR A 888 0.68 -25.46 -23.12
CA THR A 888 -0.29 -26.54 -22.93
C THR A 888 -1.59 -26.35 -23.69
N HIS A 889 -1.94 -25.11 -24.00
CA HIS A 889 -3.25 -24.68 -24.49
C HIS A 889 -4.43 -25.07 -23.55
N GLU A 890 -4.13 -25.37 -22.28
CA GLU A 890 -5.18 -25.68 -21.32
C GLU A 890 -5.99 -24.44 -20.96
N GLU A 891 -7.31 -24.54 -21.11
CA GLU A 891 -8.26 -23.44 -20.88
C GLU A 891 -8.17 -22.86 -19.45
N LYS A 892 -7.80 -23.67 -18.46
CA LYS A 892 -7.67 -23.23 -17.06
C LYS A 892 -6.71 -22.04 -16.89
N TYR A 893 -5.61 -22.02 -17.66
CA TYR A 893 -4.64 -20.92 -17.59
C TYR A 893 -5.17 -19.65 -18.24
N LEU A 894 -5.89 -19.77 -19.36
CA LEU A 894 -6.55 -18.63 -19.98
C LEU A 894 -7.66 -18.06 -19.07
N ALA A 895 -8.47 -18.94 -18.51
CA ALA A 895 -9.49 -18.55 -17.52
C ALA A 895 -8.86 -17.82 -16.31
N GLY A 896 -7.73 -18.35 -15.82
CA GLY A 896 -6.95 -17.74 -14.74
C GLY A 896 -6.43 -16.35 -15.08
N MET A 897 -5.91 -16.15 -16.30
CA MET A 897 -5.46 -14.84 -16.77
C MET A 897 -6.60 -13.82 -16.82
N VAL A 898 -7.74 -14.18 -17.42
CA VAL A 898 -8.90 -13.30 -17.50
C VAL A 898 -9.41 -12.97 -16.10
N ARG A 899 -9.48 -13.96 -15.21
CA ARG A 899 -9.89 -13.79 -13.81
C ARG A 899 -8.96 -12.87 -13.05
N ALA A 900 -7.65 -13.02 -13.19
CA ALA A 900 -6.65 -12.20 -12.53
C ALA A 900 -6.79 -10.69 -12.83
N CYS A 901 -7.29 -10.35 -14.03
CA CYS A 901 -7.48 -8.96 -14.43
C CYS A 901 -8.78 -8.33 -13.89
N GLN A 902 -9.71 -9.10 -13.32
CA GLN A 902 -11.05 -8.61 -12.98
C GLN A 902 -11.04 -7.59 -11.85
N PHE A 903 -10.33 -7.91 -10.75
CA PHE A 903 -10.30 -7.08 -9.55
C PHE A 903 -9.80 -5.65 -9.85
N ALA A 904 -8.66 -5.53 -10.50
CA ALA A 904 -8.07 -4.25 -10.88
C ALA A 904 -8.91 -3.45 -11.87
N ALA A 905 -9.75 -4.13 -12.62
CA ALA A 905 -10.63 -3.51 -13.63
C ALA A 905 -12.03 -3.14 -13.09
N GLY A 906 -12.23 -3.16 -11.77
CA GLY A 906 -13.47 -2.71 -11.14
C GLY A 906 -14.41 -3.81 -10.67
N ALA A 907 -14.09 -5.10 -10.86
CA ALA A 907 -14.79 -6.20 -10.21
C ALA A 907 -14.36 -6.33 -8.73
N ASN A 908 -14.48 -5.25 -7.99
CA ASN A 908 -14.08 -5.11 -6.59
C ASN A 908 -15.15 -4.35 -5.80
N PRO A 909 -15.14 -4.38 -4.46
CA PRO A 909 -16.17 -3.75 -3.63
C PRO A 909 -16.34 -2.24 -3.83
N ASP A 910 -15.31 -1.55 -4.30
CA ASP A 910 -15.39 -0.12 -4.65
C ASP A 910 -15.98 0.14 -6.03
N ASN A 911 -16.15 -0.89 -6.87
CA ASN A 911 -16.47 -0.78 -8.30
C ASN A 911 -15.49 0.10 -9.08
N ARG A 912 -14.26 0.21 -8.61
CA ARG A 912 -13.25 1.15 -9.11
C ARG A 912 -12.18 0.46 -9.91
N ALA A 913 -11.95 0.95 -11.12
CA ALA A 913 -10.81 0.54 -11.91
C ALA A 913 -9.53 1.21 -11.40
N LEU A 914 -8.48 0.42 -11.18
CA LEU A 914 -7.19 0.88 -10.65
C LEU A 914 -6.24 1.40 -11.75
N THR A 915 -6.80 1.71 -12.92
CA THR A 915 -6.11 2.37 -14.03
C THR A 915 -6.86 3.64 -14.41
N THR A 916 -6.18 4.77 -14.47
CA THR A 916 -6.78 6.05 -14.85
C THR A 916 -7.41 5.98 -16.24
N GLY A 917 -8.61 6.51 -16.37
CA GLY A 917 -9.37 6.52 -17.64
C GLY A 917 -10.01 5.18 -18.02
N LEU A 918 -9.91 4.12 -17.21
CA LEU A 918 -10.56 2.85 -17.46
C LEU A 918 -11.98 2.82 -16.87
N GLY A 919 -12.98 2.70 -17.73
CA GLY A 919 -14.37 2.54 -17.30
C GLY A 919 -15.02 3.78 -16.69
N PRO A 920 -16.17 3.59 -15.99
CA PRO A 920 -16.98 4.71 -15.50
C PRO A 920 -16.49 5.31 -14.17
N ASP A 921 -15.77 4.55 -13.35
CA ASP A 921 -15.21 5.03 -12.06
C ASP A 921 -13.74 4.60 -11.91
N PRO A 922 -12.82 5.24 -12.65
CA PRO A 922 -11.39 4.98 -12.53
C PRO A 922 -10.80 5.70 -11.32
N VAL A 923 -9.60 5.28 -10.92
CA VAL A 923 -8.75 6.05 -10.02
C VAL A 923 -8.56 7.47 -10.54
N ARG A 924 -8.61 8.47 -9.63
CA ARG A 924 -8.56 9.90 -9.97
C ARG A 924 -7.30 10.59 -9.48
N PHE A 925 -6.75 10.12 -8.36
CA PHE A 925 -5.65 10.75 -7.67
C PHE A 925 -4.44 9.82 -7.50
N PRO A 926 -3.87 9.27 -8.60
CA PRO A 926 -2.59 8.57 -8.51
C PRO A 926 -1.52 9.55 -7.99
N LEU A 927 -0.43 9.03 -7.45
CA LEU A 927 0.72 9.83 -7.03
C LEU A 927 1.43 10.40 -8.28
N HIS A 928 0.79 11.38 -8.93
CA HIS A 928 1.27 12.04 -10.15
C HIS A 928 1.37 13.55 -9.90
N ILE A 929 2.58 13.99 -9.56
CA ILE A 929 2.84 15.35 -9.08
C ILE A 929 2.46 16.42 -10.11
N ASP A 930 2.78 16.21 -11.39
CA ASP A 930 2.47 17.18 -12.45
C ASP A 930 0.97 17.49 -12.52
N SER A 931 0.11 16.49 -12.38
CA SER A 931 -1.34 16.70 -12.35
C SER A 931 -1.78 17.52 -11.15
N TRP A 932 -1.23 17.23 -9.98
CA TRP A 932 -1.54 17.99 -8.78
C TRP A 932 -1.08 19.45 -8.89
N VAL A 933 0.14 19.67 -9.37
CA VAL A 933 0.72 21.03 -9.51
C VAL A 933 -0.06 21.85 -10.53
N THR A 934 -0.42 21.25 -11.66
CA THR A 934 -1.13 21.96 -12.74
C THR A 934 -2.65 22.03 -12.56
N GLY A 935 -3.22 21.22 -11.68
CA GLY A 935 -4.67 21.05 -11.54
C GLY A 935 -5.33 20.30 -12.70
N GLN A 936 -4.55 19.70 -13.61
CA GLN A 936 -5.08 18.83 -14.65
C GLN A 936 -5.51 17.48 -14.03
N PRO A 937 -6.53 16.83 -14.58
CA PRO A 937 -6.78 15.43 -14.27
C PRO A 937 -5.54 14.57 -14.53
N ALA A 938 -5.36 13.51 -13.76
CA ALA A 938 -4.27 12.58 -14.03
C ALA A 938 -4.38 12.00 -15.44
N PRO A 939 -3.26 11.85 -16.17
CA PRO A 939 -3.29 11.33 -17.53
C PRO A 939 -3.80 9.89 -17.55
N ALA A 940 -4.49 9.53 -18.64
CA ALA A 940 -5.08 8.20 -18.79
C ALA A 940 -4.01 7.10 -18.93
N GLY A 941 -4.29 5.91 -18.41
CA GLY A 941 -3.47 4.71 -18.55
C GLY A 941 -2.49 4.46 -17.40
N ILE A 942 -2.51 5.26 -16.34
CA ILE A 942 -1.70 5.01 -15.13
C ILE A 942 -2.38 3.94 -14.30
N THR A 943 -1.69 2.83 -14.04
CA THR A 943 -2.12 1.77 -13.13
C THR A 943 -1.39 1.92 -11.80
N VAL A 944 -2.15 2.15 -10.72
CA VAL A 944 -1.63 2.31 -9.37
C VAL A 944 -1.43 0.98 -8.65
N TYR A 945 -0.76 0.97 -7.50
CA TYR A 945 -0.60 -0.23 -6.67
C TYR A 945 -1.95 -0.84 -6.25
N GLY A 946 -2.93 -0.03 -5.90
CA GLY A 946 -4.27 -0.49 -5.58
C GLY A 946 -4.50 -0.69 -4.08
N ILE A 947 -5.13 -1.82 -3.71
CA ILE A 947 -5.46 -2.07 -2.30
C ILE A 947 -4.21 -2.26 -1.44
N SER A 948 -4.33 -1.89 -0.17
CA SER A 948 -3.31 -2.13 0.85
C SER A 948 -3.95 -2.84 2.05
N ASP A 949 -3.31 -3.90 2.56
CA ASP A 949 -3.81 -4.58 3.76
C ASP A 949 -3.48 -3.76 5.01
N PRO A 950 -4.47 -3.14 5.69
CA PRO A 950 -4.22 -2.28 6.85
C PRO A 950 -3.58 -3.00 8.03
N ALA A 951 -3.74 -4.31 8.12
CA ALA A 951 -3.14 -5.11 9.19
C ALA A 951 -1.64 -5.34 8.98
N GLU A 952 -1.19 -5.38 7.72
CA GLU A 952 0.21 -5.63 7.36
C GLU A 952 0.98 -4.34 7.11
N ASN A 953 0.39 -3.39 6.40
CA ASN A 953 1.08 -2.19 5.94
C ASN A 953 1.00 -1.02 6.92
N TYR A 954 0.36 -1.19 8.08
CA TYR A 954 0.27 -0.11 9.06
C TYR A 954 1.64 0.45 9.47
N GLY A 955 2.66 -0.39 9.54
CA GLY A 955 4.03 0.05 9.85
C GLY A 955 4.63 0.95 8.77
N PHE A 956 4.29 0.73 7.50
CA PHE A 956 4.71 1.55 6.37
C PHE A 956 3.86 2.82 6.26
N ASP A 957 2.53 2.68 6.35
CA ASP A 957 1.57 3.77 6.21
C ASP A 957 1.11 4.35 7.56
N GLY A 958 1.79 4.06 8.66
CA GLY A 958 1.35 4.46 10.00
C GLY A 958 1.09 5.96 10.13
N TRP A 959 1.86 6.79 9.44
CA TRP A 959 1.66 8.22 9.32
C TRP A 959 0.34 8.57 8.60
N ALA A 960 -0.01 7.86 7.53
CA ALA A 960 -1.27 8.07 6.81
C ALA A 960 -2.47 7.70 7.70
N HIS A 961 -2.41 6.59 8.44
CA HIS A 961 -3.46 6.17 9.36
C HIS A 961 -3.64 7.13 10.52
N THR A 962 -2.57 7.71 11.03
CA THR A 962 -2.64 8.68 12.14
C THR A 962 -3.00 10.08 11.69
N TRP A 963 -2.66 10.46 10.47
CA TRP A 963 -2.83 11.82 9.96
C TRP A 963 -3.99 11.95 8.97
N PHE A 964 -3.99 11.18 7.86
CA PHE A 964 -5.00 11.29 6.81
C PHE A 964 -6.23 10.43 7.04
N LEU A 965 -6.06 9.25 7.59
CA LEU A 965 -7.13 8.24 7.70
C LEU A 965 -7.81 8.21 9.07
N GLN A 966 -7.43 9.10 9.97
CA GLN A 966 -7.98 9.12 11.35
C GLN A 966 -9.49 9.36 11.44
N LYS A 967 -10.10 9.95 10.41
CA LYS A 967 -11.54 10.21 10.36
C LYS A 967 -12.35 9.11 9.67
N MET A 968 -11.72 8.02 9.29
CA MET A 968 -12.44 6.88 8.73
C MET A 968 -13.37 6.25 9.75
N VAL A 969 -14.48 5.76 9.27
CA VAL A 969 -15.47 5.02 10.08
C VAL A 969 -15.85 3.73 9.35
N PRO A 970 -15.80 2.61 10.02
CA PRO A 970 -15.02 2.34 11.23
C PRO A 970 -13.55 2.67 11.06
N GLY A 971 -12.79 2.71 12.15
CA GLY A 971 -11.36 3.07 12.09
C GLY A 971 -10.59 2.27 11.04
N SER A 972 -9.65 2.90 10.36
CA SER A 972 -8.97 2.38 9.16
C SER A 972 -8.43 0.95 9.27
N ARG A 973 -7.96 0.54 10.45
CA ARG A 973 -7.44 -0.83 10.70
C ARG A 973 -8.51 -1.93 10.64
N THR A 974 -9.78 -1.58 10.77
CA THR A 974 -10.88 -2.56 10.78
C THR A 974 -11.46 -2.81 9.41
N TRP A 975 -11.05 -2.05 8.41
CA TRP A 975 -11.55 -2.19 7.05
C TRP A 975 -11.16 -3.54 6.42
N PRO A 976 -12.01 -4.06 5.53
CA PRO A 976 -11.63 -5.17 4.67
C PRO A 976 -10.44 -4.76 3.79
N ALA A 977 -9.47 -5.65 3.60
CA ALA A 977 -8.34 -5.35 2.72
C ALA A 977 -8.79 -5.06 1.27
N ALA A 978 -9.83 -5.76 0.80
CA ALA A 978 -10.38 -5.57 -0.54
C ALA A 978 -11.04 -4.18 -0.76
N GLU A 979 -11.45 -3.49 0.31
CA GLU A 979 -11.96 -2.11 0.27
C GLU A 979 -10.92 -1.07 0.73
N SER A 980 -9.70 -1.49 1.03
CA SER A 980 -8.64 -0.62 1.56
C SER A 980 -7.81 0.00 0.45
N TYR A 981 -8.49 0.61 -0.50
CA TYR A 981 -7.95 1.53 -1.48
C TYR A 981 -8.38 2.96 -1.12
N TRP A 982 -7.41 3.84 -0.98
CA TRP A 982 -7.63 5.25 -0.64
C TRP A 982 -7.27 6.11 -1.85
N ASP A 983 -8.25 6.66 -2.55
CA ASP A 983 -8.02 7.55 -3.72
C ASP A 983 -7.47 8.92 -3.27
N ILE A 984 -6.26 8.88 -2.71
CA ILE A 984 -5.55 10.03 -2.12
C ILE A 984 -4.13 10.01 -2.67
N TRP A 985 -3.77 10.98 -3.51
CA TRP A 985 -2.50 10.97 -4.23
C TRP A 985 -1.26 10.79 -3.35
N VAL A 986 -1.29 11.25 -2.11
CA VAL A 986 -0.14 11.28 -1.20
C VAL A 986 0.05 9.97 -0.41
N VAL A 987 -0.74 8.93 -0.65
CA VAL A 987 -0.57 7.61 0.02
C VAL A 987 0.14 6.64 -0.92
N PRO A 988 1.46 6.45 -0.79
CA PRO A 988 2.24 5.65 -1.74
C PRO A 988 1.75 4.22 -1.85
N SER A 989 1.44 3.56 -0.72
CA SER A 989 1.04 2.15 -0.72
C SER A 989 -0.19 1.82 -1.57
N THR A 990 -1.02 2.82 -1.89
CA THR A 990 -2.23 2.62 -2.70
C THR A 990 -2.18 3.36 -4.03
N ASN A 991 -1.63 4.56 -4.07
CA ASN A 991 -1.73 5.47 -5.23
C ASN A 991 -0.43 5.68 -5.99
N GLU A 992 0.67 5.17 -5.49
CA GLU A 992 1.91 5.14 -6.26
C GLU A 992 1.78 4.16 -7.43
N PHE A 993 2.56 4.40 -8.45
CA PHE A 993 2.72 3.54 -9.60
C PHE A 993 4.19 3.54 -10.02
N THR A 994 4.63 2.47 -10.62
CA THR A 994 5.97 2.41 -11.20
C THR A 994 5.92 1.77 -12.57
N ILE A 995 6.87 2.13 -13.40
CA ILE A 995 7.01 1.57 -14.73
C ILE A 995 7.16 0.05 -14.66
N HIS A 996 7.95 -0.42 -13.71
CA HIS A 996 8.34 -1.82 -13.63
C HIS A 996 7.39 -2.71 -12.82
N GLN A 997 6.66 -2.18 -11.83
CA GLN A 997 5.81 -2.99 -10.96
C GLN A 997 4.34 -3.01 -11.41
N THR A 998 3.83 -1.89 -11.94
CA THR A 998 2.40 -1.77 -12.27
C THR A 998 2.14 -1.52 -13.75
N MET A 999 2.85 -0.60 -14.38
CA MET A 999 2.55 -0.14 -15.74
C MET A 999 2.84 -1.22 -16.80
N ILE A 1000 4.07 -1.69 -16.88
CA ILE A 1000 4.47 -2.68 -17.90
C ILE A 1000 3.85 -4.06 -17.64
N PRO A 1001 3.78 -4.59 -16.40
CA PRO A 1001 3.07 -5.84 -16.16
C PRO A 1001 1.61 -5.80 -16.60
N THR A 1002 0.90 -4.69 -16.36
CA THR A 1002 -0.47 -4.49 -16.86
C THR A 1002 -0.52 -4.50 -18.38
N ALA A 1003 0.36 -3.74 -19.04
CA ALA A 1003 0.45 -3.70 -20.50
C ALA A 1003 0.75 -5.09 -21.09
N PHE A 1004 1.67 -5.85 -20.48
CA PHE A 1004 1.98 -7.20 -20.91
C PHE A 1004 0.76 -8.13 -20.84
N TYR A 1005 0.05 -8.15 -19.73
CA TYR A 1005 -1.12 -9.02 -19.56
C TYR A 1005 -2.26 -8.66 -20.52
N TRP A 1006 -2.61 -7.39 -20.60
CA TRP A 1006 -3.67 -6.94 -21.49
C TRP A 1006 -3.29 -7.11 -22.97
N GLY A 1007 -2.03 -6.85 -23.30
CA GLY A 1007 -1.47 -7.09 -24.63
C GLY A 1007 -1.49 -8.57 -25.02
N PHE A 1008 -1.17 -9.46 -24.09
CA PHE A 1008 -1.24 -10.89 -24.31
C PHE A 1008 -2.68 -11.35 -24.57
N LEU A 1009 -3.63 -10.93 -23.74
CA LEU A 1009 -5.06 -11.25 -23.93
C LEU A 1009 -5.64 -10.64 -25.21
N ALA A 1010 -5.13 -9.48 -25.64
CA ALA A 1010 -5.50 -8.86 -26.89
C ALA A 1010 -4.95 -9.61 -28.10
N ALA A 1011 -3.69 -10.02 -28.03
CA ALA A 1011 -2.95 -10.61 -29.15
C ALA A 1011 -3.13 -12.12 -29.30
N ARG A 1012 -3.68 -12.82 -28.31
CA ARG A 1012 -3.92 -14.27 -28.42
C ARG A 1012 -4.81 -14.60 -29.62
N PRO A 1013 -4.63 -15.78 -30.26
CA PRO A 1013 -5.45 -16.24 -31.38
C PRO A 1013 -6.95 -16.20 -31.12
#